data_d4aa853ab39d4dab3305b2c2b2d571de
#
_entry.id   d4aa853ab39d4dab3305b2c2b2d571de
#
_cell.length_a   1.000
_cell.length_b   1.000
_cell.length_c   1.000
_cell.angle_alpha   90.00
_cell.angle_beta   90.00
_cell.angle_gamma   90.00
#
_symmetry.space_group_name_H-M   'P 1'
#
loop_
_entity.id
_entity.type
_entity.pdbx_description
1 polymer ?
#
loop_
_entity_poly.entity_id
_entity_poly.type
_entity_poly.pdbx_seq_one_letter_code
_entity_poly.pdbx_strand_id
1 'polypeptide(L)'
;MKNRVFSLAMLSGSMDDAIIIPFLDGLVEAGYQGVCPHPRNGLKVPYPSRLYWQRLARFIELAQARGLEIWHYDEFPYPSGQLGGVLVEDHPHLASQTLALETITAAPDANGFIDIGRGTLVALARCRLDDKSTFKAIHDVTADTGMHLDSWICNEAHNLGYTATTHIHREDHERAFPKRISRYYAPETPLQDNEILIAIKATPGNANYQGLHKPDLTRPEVTQFFADHIYTQLSQIGAAHHLANTPIFQDEVTFYSSFPWNEEIHQTLRSQWGQEFAGNLLALFNTNIHGWENARFQYRTLCADLLEKNWYITIKEHCHRHQLQMTGHLPGEETFGGHAQIIGNAFKNLRHFDIPGYDIISSTLPDDIDRCHATGIKLVQSAAWIDGRKPTMAEAFGANGFHQDLQRNRTVLAWLGVHDIKQICDHATFSDSRSLTKYDAPPIHNRFNPMHKGAPDLWKWFQWFCDLMDQYQFDPQTLVLFPFDALTLFTLQEKQWKAQTSLLESFFHYLCAYSLDCVFLPSHQLPEVKATADGFIFQGHHFSHFIIPPFSSLHKSTFEALQQWQQLPGFCWVLPEDTTGITLFGEDHPKSTFIPITAAQIKNCSEDELVKTGANWFADMLDSPLHQWQSPRSVIKSLRINPQNQEKLLVIINPHDDPIEITAPYFGAPLPQPPEHCAMEIITEKDISKVLLAPRATAIFRHQKSTSIKINSPTYRTITPEKCQWRIAGDNFWNVKKGNLHLESHTQIPFATKAVSALWTLTPNATHPQFDYHPLPRQLKLEATFPLHLNTIIPSLSLILDLDSMPRGARWFWDEYELPHTIRDIFETQNNVYDIPTSLLTAGAHQLHMSATIENGAQGILERPILQGDFVIAGEYPLHLDRRSHQWQDAKSTFPHWREVGFPEAFGPAEYSCDFIIPDLTTGNILLELPSCIGIAKITLNGQNVGRNNWEPRLIPLPKVLLHDGRNTVQITLHGSWNNIFSRLNYRENGLHQMPVLRVHTP
;
A
#
# COMPACT_ATOMS: atom_id res chain seq x y z
N MET A 1 18.92 -16.19 -7.72
CA MET A 1 18.80 -15.84 -6.29
C MET A 1 18.01 -16.95 -5.61
N LYS A 2 18.46 -17.44 -4.46
CA LYS A 2 17.77 -18.52 -3.75
C LYS A 2 16.67 -18.03 -2.81
N ASN A 3 16.85 -16.83 -2.24
CA ASN A 3 15.93 -16.28 -1.24
C ASN A 3 14.91 -15.36 -1.88
N ARG A 4 13.64 -15.50 -1.47
CA ARG A 4 12.50 -14.82 -2.09
C ARG A 4 11.63 -14.05 -1.10
N VAL A 5 11.77 -14.31 0.19
CA VAL A 5 10.88 -13.75 1.21
C VAL A 5 11.67 -13.05 2.29
N PHE A 6 11.51 -11.74 2.33
CA PHE A 6 12.14 -10.84 3.28
C PHE A 6 11.07 -10.22 4.16
N SER A 7 11.39 -10.01 5.42
CA SER A 7 10.55 -9.19 6.29
C SER A 7 10.99 -7.73 6.19
N LEU A 8 10.05 -6.81 5.95
CA LEU A 8 10.27 -5.41 6.28
C LEU A 8 10.18 -5.28 7.80
N ALA A 9 11.35 -5.28 8.43
CA ALA A 9 11.47 -5.33 9.87
C ALA A 9 11.42 -3.91 10.44
N MET A 10 10.23 -3.48 10.86
CA MET A 10 10.02 -2.17 11.47
C MET A 10 10.76 -2.09 12.80
N LEU A 11 11.87 -1.35 12.83
CA LEU A 11 12.67 -1.12 14.02
C LEU A 11 12.02 -0.03 14.85
N SER A 12 11.30 -0.44 15.86
CA SER A 12 10.69 0.37 16.90
C SER A 12 11.29 0.02 18.26
N GLY A 13 11.04 0.82 19.30
CA GLY A 13 11.60 0.58 20.63
C GLY A 13 13.11 0.89 20.74
N SER A 14 13.77 0.27 21.70
CA SER A 14 15.18 0.58 22.05
C SER A 14 16.21 -0.16 21.21
N MET A 15 15.83 -1.10 20.38
CA MET A 15 16.73 -1.99 19.62
C MET A 15 17.75 -2.74 20.50
N ASP A 16 17.41 -3.03 21.75
CA ASP A 16 18.26 -3.84 22.65
C ASP A 16 18.17 -5.33 22.30
N ASP A 17 19.20 -6.10 22.66
CA ASP A 17 19.23 -7.55 22.45
C ASP A 17 18.00 -8.26 23.02
N ALA A 18 17.45 -7.77 24.15
CA ALA A 18 16.24 -8.32 24.78
C ALA A 18 14.99 -8.20 23.88
N ILE A 19 14.94 -7.23 22.98
CA ILE A 19 13.86 -7.05 21.99
C ILE A 19 14.23 -7.75 20.68
N ILE A 20 15.45 -7.55 20.20
CA ILE A 20 15.86 -7.98 18.86
C ILE A 20 16.04 -9.51 18.77
N ILE A 21 16.56 -10.15 19.80
CA ILE A 21 16.79 -11.61 19.78
C ILE A 21 15.48 -12.38 19.58
N PRO A 22 14.45 -12.24 20.46
CA PRO A 22 13.19 -12.96 20.28
C PRO A 22 12.41 -12.51 19.02
N PHE A 23 12.62 -11.29 18.53
CA PHE A 23 12.06 -10.83 17.27
C PHE A 23 12.64 -11.62 16.09
N LEU A 24 13.96 -11.68 15.98
CA LEU A 24 14.65 -12.42 14.92
C LEU A 24 14.38 -13.94 14.98
N ASP A 25 14.28 -14.51 16.19
CA ASP A 25 13.88 -15.91 16.37
C ASP A 25 12.48 -16.17 15.82
N GLY A 26 11.53 -15.23 16.06
CA GLY A 26 10.19 -15.27 15.49
C GLY A 26 10.19 -15.20 13.96
N LEU A 27 11.07 -14.42 13.32
CA LEU A 27 11.19 -14.37 11.85
C LEU A 27 11.65 -15.71 11.28
N VAL A 28 12.63 -16.33 11.91
CA VAL A 28 13.12 -17.67 11.50
C VAL A 28 12.03 -18.73 11.67
N GLU A 29 11.28 -18.69 12.78
CA GLU A 29 10.15 -19.60 13.03
C GLU A 29 9.05 -19.41 11.95
N ALA A 30 8.76 -18.18 11.55
CA ALA A 30 7.80 -17.86 10.49
C ALA A 30 8.30 -18.24 9.09
N GLY A 31 9.57 -18.61 8.92
CA GLY A 31 10.15 -19.06 7.66
C GLY A 31 10.61 -17.95 6.72
N TYR A 32 10.85 -16.74 7.25
CA TYR A 32 11.52 -15.69 6.48
C TYR A 32 12.96 -16.09 6.14
N GLN A 33 13.39 -15.71 4.95
CA GLN A 33 14.72 -16.04 4.42
C GLN A 33 15.69 -14.87 4.59
N GLY A 34 15.15 -13.68 4.75
CA GLY A 34 15.92 -12.46 4.92
C GLY A 34 15.13 -11.38 5.65
N VAL A 35 15.80 -10.27 5.89
CA VAL A 35 15.25 -9.13 6.64
C VAL A 35 15.77 -7.81 6.09
N CYS A 36 14.88 -6.83 5.99
CA CYS A 36 15.16 -5.44 5.66
C CYS A 36 14.87 -4.58 6.91
N PRO A 37 15.86 -4.20 7.71
CA PRO A 37 15.67 -3.42 8.92
C PRO A 37 15.31 -1.97 8.58
N HIS A 38 14.06 -1.59 8.85
CA HIS A 38 13.48 -0.29 8.56
C HIS A 38 13.26 0.50 9.86
N PRO A 39 14.03 1.57 10.12
CA PRO A 39 13.77 2.43 11.27
C PRO A 39 12.41 3.12 11.10
N ARG A 40 11.51 2.91 12.06
CA ARG A 40 10.11 3.31 11.94
C ARG A 40 9.65 4.11 13.15
N ASN A 41 8.44 4.66 13.06
CA ASN A 41 7.78 5.34 14.17
C ASN A 41 7.77 4.48 15.44
N GLY A 42 8.02 5.11 16.58
CA GLY A 42 8.22 4.39 17.85
C GLY A 42 9.68 4.00 18.15
N LEU A 43 10.62 4.25 17.23
CA LEU A 43 12.05 4.11 17.48
C LEU A 43 12.48 5.02 18.64
N LYS A 44 13.09 4.42 19.68
CA LYS A 44 13.58 5.14 20.87
C LYS A 44 15.09 5.46 20.79
N VAL A 45 15.71 5.13 19.68
CA VAL A 45 17.11 5.44 19.38
C VAL A 45 17.16 6.63 18.43
N PRO A 46 17.86 7.73 18.76
CA PRO A 46 17.94 8.89 17.87
C PRO A 46 18.51 8.53 16.50
N TYR A 47 17.81 8.94 15.43
CA TYR A 47 18.22 8.71 14.05
C TYR A 47 18.60 10.03 13.37
N PRO A 48 19.66 10.06 12.54
CA PRO A 48 20.74 9.08 12.42
C PRO A 48 21.86 9.38 13.43
N SER A 49 21.97 8.61 14.48
CA SER A 49 23.00 8.81 15.49
C SER A 49 24.04 7.69 15.49
N ARG A 50 25.20 7.93 16.15
CA ARG A 50 26.22 6.88 16.37
C ARG A 50 25.62 5.65 17.07
N LEU A 51 24.69 5.88 18.03
CA LEU A 51 24.02 4.78 18.73
C LEU A 51 23.15 3.97 17.79
N TYR A 52 22.38 4.64 16.88
CA TYR A 52 21.59 3.95 15.86
C TYR A 52 22.47 3.03 15.00
N TRP A 53 23.57 3.53 14.47
CA TRP A 53 24.47 2.73 13.62
C TRP A 53 25.07 1.54 14.37
N GLN A 54 25.42 1.71 15.64
CA GLN A 54 25.90 0.60 16.48
C GLN A 54 24.82 -0.46 16.70
N ARG A 55 23.57 -0.04 16.95
CA ARG A 55 22.44 -0.95 17.13
C ARG A 55 22.08 -1.68 15.83
N LEU A 56 22.13 -0.98 14.70
CA LEU A 56 21.91 -1.59 13.38
C LEU A 56 23.00 -2.63 13.06
N ALA A 57 24.25 -2.33 13.32
CA ALA A 57 25.36 -3.30 13.14
C ALA A 57 25.12 -4.55 14.01
N ARG A 58 24.72 -4.36 15.27
CA ARG A 58 24.38 -5.47 16.17
C ARG A 58 23.17 -6.28 15.66
N PHE A 59 22.14 -5.62 15.15
CA PHE A 59 20.99 -6.28 14.53
C PHE A 59 21.44 -7.17 13.37
N ILE A 60 22.27 -6.65 12.47
CA ILE A 60 22.79 -7.38 11.30
C ILE A 60 23.59 -8.61 11.76
N GLU A 61 24.49 -8.46 12.75
CA GLU A 61 25.24 -9.58 13.32
C GLU A 61 24.31 -10.70 13.82
N LEU A 62 23.29 -10.33 14.60
CA LEU A 62 22.33 -11.27 15.15
C LEU A 62 21.46 -11.96 14.08
N ALA A 63 21.10 -11.22 13.03
CA ALA A 63 20.32 -11.75 11.90
C ALA A 63 21.16 -12.74 11.06
N GLN A 64 22.42 -12.38 10.75
CA GLN A 64 23.36 -13.27 10.05
C GLN A 64 23.64 -14.56 10.83
N ALA A 65 23.80 -14.46 12.16
CA ALA A 65 23.97 -15.63 13.02
C ALA A 65 22.80 -16.63 12.94
N ARG A 66 21.62 -16.18 12.47
CA ARG A 66 20.42 -16.99 12.23
C ARG A 66 20.24 -17.41 10.78
N GLY A 67 21.18 -17.08 9.91
CA GLY A 67 21.13 -17.40 8.48
C GLY A 67 20.17 -16.52 7.67
N LEU A 68 19.74 -15.39 8.20
CA LEU A 68 18.91 -14.42 7.48
C LEU A 68 19.79 -13.59 6.53
N GLU A 69 19.35 -13.47 5.27
CA GLU A 69 19.93 -12.54 4.30
C GLU A 69 19.56 -11.10 4.69
N ILE A 70 20.47 -10.16 4.47
CA ILE A 70 20.28 -8.76 4.84
C ILE A 70 19.99 -7.94 3.59
N TRP A 71 18.93 -7.16 3.62
CA TRP A 71 18.77 -5.96 2.81
C TRP A 71 19.00 -4.73 3.68
N HIS A 72 19.33 -3.62 3.09
CA HIS A 72 19.38 -2.35 3.80
C HIS A 72 18.15 -1.51 3.49
N TYR A 73 17.79 -0.63 4.41
CA TYR A 73 16.78 0.40 4.23
C TYR A 73 17.44 1.76 4.47
N ASP A 74 17.13 2.77 3.63
CA ASP A 74 17.94 3.97 3.55
C ASP A 74 17.38 5.20 4.29
N GLU A 75 16.21 5.13 4.95
CA GLU A 75 15.54 6.30 5.51
C GLU A 75 14.91 6.09 6.89
N PHE A 76 14.42 7.17 7.50
CA PHE A 76 13.55 7.21 8.68
C PHE A 76 12.52 8.37 8.58
N PRO A 77 11.21 8.07 8.71
CA PRO A 77 10.63 6.75 8.57
C PRO A 77 10.48 6.34 7.10
N TYR A 78 10.02 7.25 6.27
CA TYR A 78 9.88 7.26 4.81
C TYR A 78 9.26 8.62 4.37
N PRO A 79 9.22 9.00 3.08
CA PRO A 79 9.93 8.44 1.94
C PRO A 79 11.43 8.75 1.96
N SER A 80 12.20 8.02 1.12
CA SER A 80 13.66 8.19 1.01
C SER A 80 14.07 9.60 0.60
N GLY A 81 15.23 10.06 1.10
CA GLY A 81 15.86 11.32 0.74
C GLY A 81 15.80 12.43 1.78
N GLN A 82 15.16 12.19 2.93
CA GLN A 82 14.96 13.22 3.97
C GLN A 82 16.04 13.21 5.06
N LEU A 83 16.70 12.07 5.25
CA LEU A 83 17.62 11.85 6.37
C LEU A 83 16.96 12.13 7.74
N GLY A 84 15.74 11.62 7.93
CA GLY A 84 14.94 11.90 9.13
C GLY A 84 14.57 13.37 9.34
N GLY A 85 14.70 14.19 8.32
CA GLY A 85 14.51 15.66 8.37
C GLY A 85 15.78 16.47 8.66
N VAL A 86 16.87 15.81 9.08
CA VAL A 86 18.13 16.48 9.41
C VAL A 86 18.70 17.27 8.24
N LEU A 87 18.56 16.75 7.01
CA LEU A 87 19.08 17.42 5.83
C LEU A 87 18.56 18.87 5.70
N VAL A 88 17.28 19.07 5.82
CA VAL A 88 16.64 20.39 5.67
C VAL A 88 16.78 21.22 6.94
N GLU A 89 16.86 20.59 8.12
CA GLU A 89 17.12 21.30 9.37
C GLU A 89 18.51 21.97 9.33
N ASP A 90 19.53 21.26 8.87
CA ASP A 90 20.90 21.78 8.76
C ASP A 90 21.07 22.67 7.52
N HIS A 91 20.34 22.41 6.44
CA HIS A 91 20.43 23.10 5.15
C HIS A 91 19.07 23.58 4.64
N PRO A 92 18.42 24.58 5.28
CA PRO A 92 17.05 25.02 4.91
C PRO A 92 16.90 25.50 3.45
N HIS A 93 17.98 25.93 2.83
CA HIS A 93 18.01 26.35 1.42
C HIS A 93 17.87 25.18 0.43
N LEU A 94 18.02 23.93 0.89
CA LEU A 94 17.81 22.71 0.10
C LEU A 94 16.38 22.19 0.17
N ALA A 95 15.50 22.88 0.91
CA ALA A 95 14.09 22.53 1.00
C ALA A 95 13.40 22.65 -0.37
N SER A 96 12.47 21.73 -0.65
CA SER A 96 11.65 21.79 -1.86
C SER A 96 10.80 23.04 -1.90
N GLN A 97 10.65 23.57 -3.10
CA GLN A 97 9.74 24.69 -3.38
C GLN A 97 8.72 24.30 -4.42
N THR A 98 7.56 24.94 -4.37
CA THR A 98 6.49 24.77 -5.36
C THR A 98 6.08 26.12 -5.92
N LEU A 99 5.67 26.15 -7.19
CA LEU A 99 5.04 27.32 -7.76
C LEU A 99 3.62 27.50 -7.24
N ALA A 100 3.27 28.73 -6.94
CA ALA A 100 1.92 29.14 -6.55
C ALA A 100 1.52 30.41 -7.30
N LEU A 101 0.23 30.55 -7.60
CA LEU A 101 -0.34 31.74 -8.22
C LEU A 101 -1.06 32.60 -7.18
N GLU A 102 -0.86 33.90 -7.28
CA GLU A 102 -1.59 34.88 -6.48
C GLU A 102 -2.11 36.02 -7.39
N THR A 103 -3.43 36.17 -7.45
CA THR A 103 -4.03 37.31 -8.15
C THR A 103 -3.90 38.55 -7.25
N ILE A 104 -3.25 39.58 -7.77
CA ILE A 104 -3.02 40.81 -7.04
C ILE A 104 -4.25 41.72 -7.14
N THR A 105 -4.86 41.97 -6.00
CA THR A 105 -6.06 42.86 -5.90
C THR A 105 -5.77 44.17 -5.21
N ALA A 106 -4.52 44.42 -4.85
CA ALA A 106 -4.12 45.69 -4.21
C ALA A 106 -4.29 46.87 -5.17
N ALA A 107 -4.93 47.91 -4.71
CA ALA A 107 -5.01 49.15 -5.44
C ALA A 107 -3.64 49.86 -5.46
N PRO A 108 -3.33 50.67 -6.52
CA PRO A 108 -2.14 51.51 -6.51
C PRO A 108 -2.14 52.48 -5.31
N ASP A 109 -0.98 52.69 -4.72
CA ASP A 109 -0.78 53.71 -3.69
C ASP A 109 -0.79 55.13 -4.30
N ALA A 110 -0.56 56.15 -3.47
CA ALA A 110 -0.54 57.57 -3.89
C ALA A 110 0.54 57.87 -4.95
N ASN A 111 1.56 57.01 -5.09
CA ASN A 111 2.64 57.13 -6.06
C ASN A 111 2.43 56.22 -7.29
N GLY A 112 1.31 55.47 -7.33
CA GLY A 112 0.99 54.56 -8.42
C GLY A 112 1.61 53.17 -8.26
N PHE A 113 2.24 52.83 -7.13
CA PHE A 113 2.82 51.51 -6.90
C PHE A 113 1.80 50.50 -6.39
N ILE A 114 1.89 49.30 -6.91
CA ILE A 114 1.01 48.18 -6.52
C ILE A 114 1.81 47.20 -5.66
N ASP A 115 1.39 46.95 -4.45
CA ASP A 115 2.00 45.97 -3.55
C ASP A 115 1.64 44.55 -4.04
N ILE A 116 2.65 43.78 -4.40
CA ILE A 116 2.52 42.37 -4.84
C ILE A 116 2.77 41.37 -3.73
N GLY A 117 2.89 41.86 -2.50
CA GLY A 117 3.01 41.05 -1.29
C GLY A 117 4.38 40.39 -1.09
N ARG A 118 4.41 39.44 -0.16
CA ARG A 118 5.62 38.74 0.27
C ARG A 118 5.87 37.47 -0.52
N GLY A 119 7.08 36.93 -0.40
CA GLY A 119 7.51 35.67 -0.98
C GLY A 119 8.51 35.85 -2.12
N THR A 120 9.04 34.76 -2.61
CA THR A 120 10.00 34.73 -3.71
C THR A 120 9.24 34.83 -5.03
N LEU A 121 9.29 36.04 -5.63
CA LEU A 121 8.70 36.28 -6.94
C LEU A 121 9.51 35.58 -8.04
N VAL A 122 8.84 34.74 -8.83
CA VAL A 122 9.40 34.08 -10.02
C VAL A 122 9.08 34.88 -11.26
N ALA A 123 7.82 35.30 -11.43
CA ALA A 123 7.37 36.18 -12.48
C ALA A 123 6.12 36.97 -12.06
N LEU A 124 5.96 38.16 -12.64
CA LEU A 124 4.72 38.93 -12.57
C LEU A 124 4.13 39.08 -13.96
N ALA A 125 2.93 38.56 -14.13
CA ALA A 125 2.21 38.61 -15.39
C ALA A 125 1.13 39.71 -15.35
N ARG A 126 1.18 40.66 -16.28
CA ARG A 126 0.07 41.55 -16.58
C ARG A 126 -0.80 40.94 -17.65
N CYS A 127 -2.00 40.57 -17.28
CA CYS A 127 -2.91 39.83 -18.14
C CYS A 127 -4.12 40.67 -18.53
N ARG A 128 -4.42 40.71 -19.85
CA ARG A 128 -5.66 41.30 -20.35
C ARG A 128 -6.68 40.21 -20.65
N LEU A 129 -7.87 40.38 -20.11
CA LEU A 129 -8.99 39.43 -20.25
C LEU A 129 -10.03 39.98 -21.25
N ASP A 130 -10.80 39.05 -21.86
CA ASP A 130 -12.03 39.41 -22.57
C ASP A 130 -13.25 39.37 -21.64
N ASP A 131 -14.42 39.70 -22.18
CA ASP A 131 -15.69 39.71 -21.44
C ASP A 131 -16.08 38.33 -20.89
N LYS A 132 -15.43 37.26 -21.31
CA LYS A 132 -15.61 35.89 -20.84
C LYS A 132 -14.49 35.42 -19.85
N SER A 133 -13.67 36.35 -19.38
CA SER A 133 -12.50 36.06 -18.53
C SER A 133 -11.44 35.16 -19.21
N THR A 134 -11.35 35.18 -20.55
CA THR A 134 -10.32 34.46 -21.29
C THR A 134 -9.11 35.37 -21.49
N PHE A 135 -7.92 34.81 -21.32
CA PHE A 135 -6.66 35.53 -21.53
C PHE A 135 -6.47 35.91 -23.03
N LYS A 136 -6.36 37.23 -23.29
CA LYS A 136 -6.10 37.78 -24.64
C LYS A 136 -4.66 38.21 -24.86
N ALA A 137 -4.02 38.68 -23.80
CA ALA A 137 -2.61 39.02 -23.83
C ALA A 137 -2.02 38.79 -22.44
N ILE A 138 -0.81 38.33 -22.39
CA ILE A 138 -0.02 38.11 -21.18
C ILE A 138 1.35 38.74 -21.39
N HIS A 139 1.74 39.67 -20.52
CA HIS A 139 3.01 40.35 -20.59
C HIS A 139 3.81 40.06 -19.33
N ASP A 140 5.05 39.62 -19.49
CA ASP A 140 5.98 39.49 -18.37
C ASP A 140 6.46 40.86 -17.94
N VAL A 141 6.04 41.34 -16.81
CA VAL A 141 6.40 42.61 -16.21
C VAL A 141 7.25 42.45 -14.95
N THR A 142 7.94 41.33 -14.84
CA THR A 142 8.78 41.02 -13.68
C THR A 142 9.93 42.01 -13.53
N ALA A 143 10.49 42.49 -14.64
CA ALA A 143 11.57 43.51 -14.68
C ALA A 143 11.15 44.85 -14.08
N ASP A 144 9.85 45.16 -14.11
CA ASP A 144 9.30 46.45 -13.62
C ASP A 144 8.95 46.37 -12.10
N THR A 145 9.36 45.31 -11.44
CA THR A 145 9.14 45.10 -9.99
C THR A 145 10.35 45.54 -9.19
N GLY A 146 10.12 46.10 -8.02
CA GLY A 146 11.13 46.47 -7.03
C GLY A 146 10.86 45.93 -5.65
N MET A 147 11.86 46.01 -4.79
CA MET A 147 11.69 45.73 -3.34
C MET A 147 11.60 47.04 -2.59
N HIS A 148 10.67 47.10 -1.68
CA HIS A 148 10.48 48.27 -0.78
C HIS A 148 10.68 47.81 0.66
N LEU A 149 11.60 48.51 1.33
CA LEU A 149 11.66 48.43 2.80
C LEU A 149 10.64 49.43 3.33
N ASP A 150 9.75 49.00 4.19
CA ASP A 150 8.72 49.87 4.73
C ASP A 150 9.36 51.10 5.42
N SER A 151 9.12 52.27 4.85
CA SER A 151 9.71 53.54 5.36
C SER A 151 9.27 53.86 6.77
N TRP A 152 8.10 53.34 7.19
CA TRP A 152 7.63 53.52 8.57
C TRP A 152 8.59 52.83 9.57
N ILE A 153 9.12 51.67 9.26
CA ILE A 153 10.09 50.98 10.13
C ILE A 153 11.34 51.83 10.30
N CYS A 154 11.84 52.42 9.24
CA CYS A 154 13.02 53.28 9.31
C CYS A 154 12.76 54.58 10.11
N ASN A 155 11.58 55.18 9.94
CA ASN A 155 11.19 56.40 10.65
C ASN A 155 10.98 56.14 12.11
N GLU A 156 10.28 55.10 12.48
CA GLU A 156 10.06 54.71 13.87
C GLU A 156 11.36 54.34 14.57
N ALA A 157 12.24 53.59 13.91
CA ALA A 157 13.55 53.27 14.42
C ALA A 157 14.39 54.51 14.67
N HIS A 158 14.28 55.53 13.80
CA HIS A 158 14.95 56.79 13.94
C HIS A 158 14.34 57.63 15.06
N ASN A 159 13.00 57.67 15.18
CA ASN A 159 12.27 58.43 16.20
C ASN A 159 12.42 57.84 17.61
N LEU A 160 12.50 56.53 17.73
CA LEU A 160 12.78 55.88 19.02
C LEU A 160 14.25 56.08 19.43
N GLY A 161 15.07 56.50 18.46
CA GLY A 161 16.51 56.76 18.64
C GLY A 161 17.26 55.58 19.22
N TYR A 162 18.39 55.27 18.70
CA TYR A 162 19.25 54.25 19.29
C TYR A 162 19.57 54.47 20.77
N THR A 163 19.41 55.69 21.26
CA THR A 163 19.57 56.03 22.66
C THR A 163 18.45 55.54 23.58
N ALA A 164 17.28 55.22 23.02
CA ALA A 164 16.17 54.66 23.78
C ALA A 164 16.18 53.11 23.79
N THR A 165 16.95 52.50 22.93
CA THR A 165 16.98 51.02 22.78
C THR A 165 17.55 50.27 23.97
N THR A 166 18.33 50.93 24.83
CA THR A 166 18.85 50.36 26.09
C THR A 166 17.77 50.10 27.13
N HIS A 167 16.58 50.67 26.95
CA HIS A 167 15.44 50.53 27.87
C HIS A 167 14.23 49.80 27.27
N ILE A 168 14.33 49.41 25.97
CA ILE A 168 13.24 48.69 25.32
C ILE A 168 13.46 47.19 25.50
N HIS A 169 12.48 46.50 26.07
CA HIS A 169 12.49 45.05 26.19
C HIS A 169 12.56 44.44 24.78
N ARG A 170 13.21 43.28 24.63
CA ARG A 170 13.39 42.63 23.33
C ARG A 170 12.08 42.43 22.58
N GLU A 171 11.00 42.11 23.31
CA GLU A 171 9.65 41.96 22.74
C GLU A 171 9.07 43.25 22.20
N ASP A 172 9.31 44.38 22.90
CA ASP A 172 8.88 45.71 22.47
C ASP A 172 9.70 46.18 21.26
N HIS A 173 10.97 45.80 21.19
CA HIS A 173 11.83 46.07 20.04
C HIS A 173 11.35 45.31 18.80
N GLU A 174 10.97 44.04 18.93
CA GLU A 174 10.44 43.23 17.83
C GLU A 174 9.07 43.74 17.34
N ARG A 175 8.24 44.31 18.22
CA ARG A 175 6.99 44.97 17.86
C ARG A 175 7.21 46.30 17.17
N ALA A 176 8.19 47.06 17.63
CA ALA A 176 8.51 48.38 17.07
C ALA A 176 9.20 48.34 15.70
N PHE A 177 9.89 47.18 15.42
CA PHE A 177 10.66 47.00 14.18
C PHE A 177 10.25 45.73 13.45
N PRO A 178 9.01 45.57 13.01
CA PRO A 178 8.64 44.38 12.23
C PRO A 178 9.38 44.40 10.91
N LYS A 179 10.19 43.34 10.66
CA LYS A 179 10.94 43.17 9.42
C LYS A 179 9.97 42.92 8.24
N ARG A 180 9.52 43.98 7.62
CA ARG A 180 8.61 43.91 6.48
C ARG A 180 9.33 44.39 5.21
N ILE A 181 9.61 43.40 4.32
CA ILE A 181 10.03 43.68 2.95
C ILE A 181 8.84 43.35 2.07
N SER A 182 8.34 44.31 1.33
CA SER A 182 7.30 44.10 0.31
C SER A 182 7.91 44.30 -1.07
N ARG A 183 7.37 43.59 -2.05
CA ARG A 183 7.63 43.86 -3.48
C ARG A 183 6.52 44.73 -4.02
N TYR A 184 6.88 45.61 -4.91
CA TYR A 184 5.95 46.46 -5.59
C TYR A 184 6.15 46.40 -7.10
N TYR A 185 5.09 46.67 -7.83
CA TYR A 185 5.08 46.84 -9.28
C TYR A 185 4.82 48.32 -9.60
N ALA A 186 5.63 48.91 -10.46
CA ALA A 186 5.51 50.29 -10.92
C ALA A 186 5.06 50.29 -12.40
N PRO A 187 3.76 50.30 -12.69
CA PRO A 187 3.31 50.22 -14.07
C PRO A 187 3.64 51.50 -14.80
N GLU A 188 4.23 51.42 -15.99
CA GLU A 188 4.42 52.59 -16.89
C GLU A 188 3.07 53.20 -17.30
N THR A 189 2.02 52.35 -17.43
CA THR A 189 0.66 52.77 -17.71
C THR A 189 -0.30 52.16 -16.70
N PRO A 190 -1.32 52.89 -16.16
CA PRO A 190 -2.28 52.36 -15.24
C PRO A 190 -2.95 51.09 -15.77
N LEU A 191 -3.34 50.17 -14.88
CA LEU A 191 -4.12 48.98 -15.24
C LEU A 191 -5.49 49.44 -15.78
N GLN A 192 -5.94 48.77 -16.84
CA GLN A 192 -7.27 48.96 -17.36
C GLN A 192 -8.28 48.05 -16.62
N ASP A 193 -9.58 48.33 -16.76
CA ASP A 193 -10.63 47.58 -16.06
C ASP A 193 -10.64 46.07 -16.39
N ASN A 194 -10.14 45.68 -17.54
CA ASN A 194 -10.02 44.29 -18.02
C ASN A 194 -8.61 43.73 -17.86
N GLU A 195 -7.74 44.39 -17.10
CA GLU A 195 -6.39 43.86 -16.84
C GLU A 195 -6.26 43.46 -15.38
N ILE A 196 -5.57 42.33 -15.16
CA ILE A 196 -5.22 41.81 -13.85
C ILE A 196 -3.72 41.52 -13.75
N LEU A 197 -3.21 41.56 -12.56
CA LEU A 197 -1.86 41.10 -12.25
C LEU A 197 -1.92 39.73 -11.58
N ILE A 198 -1.08 38.82 -12.05
CA ILE A 198 -0.90 37.52 -11.43
C ILE A 198 0.57 37.37 -11.06
N ALA A 199 0.85 37.28 -9.78
CA ALA A 199 2.16 36.97 -9.26
C ALA A 199 2.36 35.43 -9.23
N ILE A 200 3.44 34.98 -9.84
CA ILE A 200 3.89 33.58 -9.78
C ILE A 200 5.02 33.55 -8.77
N LYS A 201 4.81 32.83 -7.67
CA LYS A 201 5.72 32.82 -6.53
C LYS A 201 6.23 31.41 -6.27
N ALA A 202 7.49 31.30 -5.87
CA ALA A 202 8.03 30.09 -5.28
C ALA A 202 7.71 30.11 -3.77
N THR A 203 7.02 29.11 -3.32
CA THR A 203 6.62 28.91 -1.91
C THR A 203 7.20 27.58 -1.40
N PRO A 204 7.32 27.40 -0.08
CA PRO A 204 7.77 26.13 0.45
C PRO A 204 6.92 24.97 -0.06
N GLY A 205 7.56 23.87 -0.40
CA GLY A 205 6.91 22.62 -0.76
C GLY A 205 6.29 21.92 0.46
N ASN A 206 5.99 20.63 0.31
CA ASN A 206 5.35 19.84 1.35
C ASN A 206 6.26 19.74 2.59
N ALA A 207 5.64 19.86 3.76
CA ALA A 207 6.30 19.55 5.03
C ALA A 207 6.03 18.07 5.40
N ASN A 208 6.95 17.49 6.18
CA ASN A 208 6.71 16.22 6.85
C ASN A 208 5.80 16.42 8.08
N TYR A 209 5.46 15.33 8.75
CA TYR A 209 4.61 15.36 9.94
C TYR A 209 5.24 16.08 11.16
N GLN A 210 6.56 16.35 11.14
CA GLN A 210 7.25 17.15 12.16
C GLN A 210 7.21 18.65 11.83
N GLY A 211 6.57 19.04 10.72
CA GLY A 211 6.52 20.42 10.25
C GLY A 211 7.80 20.89 9.52
N LEU A 212 8.79 20.01 9.33
CA LEU A 212 9.98 20.30 8.55
C LEU A 212 9.67 20.14 7.05
N HIS A 213 10.15 21.08 6.24
CA HIS A 213 10.02 20.96 4.79
C HIS A 213 10.85 19.80 4.27
N LYS A 214 10.34 19.10 3.26
CA LYS A 214 11.06 18.02 2.60
C LYS A 214 12.11 18.58 1.63
N PRO A 215 13.22 17.85 1.35
CA PRO A 215 14.27 18.32 0.46
C PRO A 215 13.85 18.32 -1.01
N ASP A 216 14.58 19.04 -1.84
CA ASP A 216 14.40 19.07 -3.29
C ASP A 216 15.30 18.04 -3.98
N LEU A 217 14.75 16.86 -4.28
CA LEU A 217 15.49 15.74 -4.89
C LEU A 217 15.91 15.99 -6.36
N THR A 218 15.44 17.07 -6.98
CA THR A 218 15.92 17.49 -8.30
C THR A 218 17.28 18.21 -8.25
N ARG A 219 17.82 18.43 -7.04
CA ARG A 219 19.11 19.11 -6.82
C ARG A 219 20.21 18.10 -6.49
N PRO A 220 21.35 18.14 -7.20
CA PRO A 220 22.44 17.17 -6.99
C PRO A 220 23.06 17.26 -5.58
N GLU A 221 23.06 18.46 -4.96
CA GLU A 221 23.62 18.65 -3.61
C GLU A 221 22.85 17.85 -2.54
N VAL A 222 21.52 17.75 -2.71
CA VAL A 222 20.64 16.99 -1.81
C VAL A 222 21.01 15.50 -1.86
N THR A 223 21.11 14.96 -3.06
CA THR A 223 21.43 13.54 -3.27
C THR A 223 22.84 13.21 -2.80
N GLN A 224 23.79 14.07 -3.08
CA GLN A 224 25.17 13.88 -2.60
C GLN A 224 25.23 13.87 -1.08
N PHE A 225 24.57 14.85 -0.42
CA PHE A 225 24.54 14.91 1.04
C PHE A 225 23.90 13.65 1.64
N PHE A 226 22.75 13.25 1.11
CA PHE A 226 22.06 12.04 1.56
C PHE A 226 22.90 10.78 1.40
N ALA A 227 23.50 10.60 0.22
CA ALA A 227 24.32 9.44 -0.07
C ALA A 227 25.59 9.37 0.82
N ASP A 228 26.26 10.50 1.04
CA ASP A 228 27.43 10.57 1.90
C ASP A 228 27.10 10.19 3.36
N HIS A 229 25.91 10.52 3.85
CA HIS A 229 25.51 10.23 5.23
C HIS A 229 24.95 8.82 5.42
N ILE A 230 24.18 8.31 4.46
CA ILE A 230 23.49 7.02 4.60
C ILE A 230 24.28 5.91 3.91
N TYR A 231 24.54 6.01 2.61
CA TYR A 231 25.13 4.93 1.83
C TYR A 231 26.57 4.63 2.26
N THR A 232 27.31 5.65 2.65
CA THR A 232 28.66 5.48 3.23
C THR A 232 28.63 4.70 4.54
N GLN A 233 27.65 5.01 5.44
CA GLN A 233 27.54 4.28 6.71
C GLN A 233 27.08 2.83 6.48
N LEU A 234 26.09 2.61 5.63
CA LEU A 234 25.61 1.27 5.30
C LEU A 234 26.69 0.43 4.62
N SER A 235 27.49 1.03 3.74
CA SER A 235 28.64 0.38 3.11
C SER A 235 29.71 -0.04 4.13
N GLN A 236 30.02 0.83 5.09
CA GLN A 236 30.97 0.50 6.16
C GLN A 236 30.48 -0.66 7.03
N ILE A 237 29.20 -0.66 7.40
CA ILE A 237 28.58 -1.76 8.13
C ILE A 237 28.58 -3.02 7.27
N GLY A 238 28.22 -2.92 5.99
CA GLY A 238 28.26 -4.03 5.05
C GLY A 238 29.64 -4.66 4.92
N ALA A 239 30.68 -3.85 4.79
CA ALA A 239 32.05 -4.33 4.71
C ALA A 239 32.50 -5.03 6.01
N ALA A 240 32.13 -4.48 7.19
CA ALA A 240 32.42 -5.08 8.49
C ALA A 240 31.76 -6.44 8.70
N HIS A 241 30.62 -6.67 8.07
CA HIS A 241 29.84 -7.92 8.16
C HIS A 241 29.94 -8.81 6.90
N HIS A 242 30.92 -8.54 6.02
CA HIS A 242 31.17 -9.31 4.80
C HIS A 242 29.96 -9.38 3.85
N LEU A 243 29.17 -8.32 3.81
CA LEU A 243 28.04 -8.18 2.90
C LEU A 243 28.52 -7.53 1.60
N ALA A 244 28.39 -8.23 0.48
CA ALA A 244 28.68 -7.70 -0.85
C ALA A 244 27.43 -7.83 -1.74
N ASN A 245 27.18 -6.83 -2.59
CA ASN A 245 26.01 -6.77 -3.48
C ASN A 245 24.67 -6.85 -2.73
N THR A 246 24.63 -6.29 -1.52
CA THR A 246 23.41 -6.24 -0.71
C THR A 246 22.46 -5.21 -1.28
N PRO A 247 21.18 -5.56 -1.47
CA PRO A 247 20.16 -4.61 -1.88
C PRO A 247 19.93 -3.53 -0.81
N ILE A 248 19.79 -2.28 -1.28
CA ILE A 248 19.36 -1.15 -0.48
C ILE A 248 18.01 -0.67 -0.97
N PHE A 249 17.05 -0.68 -0.07
CA PHE A 249 15.65 -0.38 -0.34
C PHE A 249 15.42 1.13 -0.30
N GLN A 250 14.90 1.67 -1.39
CA GLN A 250 14.40 3.03 -1.52
C GLN A 250 12.88 3.02 -1.52
N ASP A 251 12.29 3.89 -0.72
CA ASP A 251 10.88 3.96 -0.47
C ASP A 251 10.32 5.30 -0.98
N GLU A 252 9.38 5.24 -1.93
CA GLU A 252 8.54 6.35 -2.39
C GLU A 252 9.23 7.67 -2.75
N VAL A 253 10.34 7.62 -3.46
CA VAL A 253 11.06 8.82 -3.90
C VAL A 253 10.20 9.70 -4.82
N THR A 254 9.96 10.95 -4.44
CA THR A 254 9.06 11.88 -5.12
C THR A 254 9.58 13.32 -5.12
N PHE A 255 8.96 14.19 -5.89
CA PHE A 255 9.31 15.62 -5.94
C PHE A 255 9.06 16.39 -4.63
N TYR A 256 8.22 15.89 -3.73
CA TYR A 256 7.76 16.60 -2.51
C TYR A 256 7.11 17.95 -2.77
N SER A 257 6.69 18.21 -4.00
CA SER A 257 6.05 19.44 -4.41
C SER A 257 5.20 19.21 -5.65
N SER A 258 4.05 19.85 -5.76
CA SER A 258 3.15 19.70 -6.92
C SER A 258 3.70 20.33 -8.19
N PHE A 259 4.44 21.43 -8.04
CA PHE A 259 5.12 22.14 -9.12
C PHE A 259 6.55 22.45 -8.66
N PRO A 260 7.48 21.45 -8.73
CA PRO A 260 8.87 21.64 -8.32
C PRO A 260 9.51 22.89 -8.87
N TRP A 261 10.23 23.63 -8.02
CA TRP A 261 10.87 24.85 -8.45
C TRP A 261 12.22 25.06 -7.74
N ASN A 262 13.22 25.34 -8.56
CA ASN A 262 14.54 25.76 -8.10
C ASN A 262 15.24 26.60 -9.19
N GLU A 263 16.46 27.00 -8.90
CA GLU A 263 17.23 27.87 -9.81
C GLU A 263 17.55 27.20 -11.15
N GLU A 264 17.86 25.91 -11.20
CA GLU A 264 18.17 25.18 -12.45
C GLU A 264 16.93 25.12 -13.35
N ILE A 265 15.76 24.82 -12.76
CA ILE A 265 14.47 24.83 -13.47
C ILE A 265 14.18 26.24 -14.01
N HIS A 266 14.39 27.27 -13.15
CA HIS A 266 14.18 28.67 -13.55
C HIS A 266 15.02 29.05 -14.76
N GLN A 267 16.34 28.87 -14.67
CA GLN A 267 17.27 29.28 -15.74
C GLN A 267 17.00 28.52 -17.04
N THR A 268 16.73 27.21 -16.96
CA THR A 268 16.45 26.39 -18.13
C THR A 268 15.18 26.88 -18.84
N LEU A 269 14.08 27.04 -18.11
CA LEU A 269 12.82 27.47 -18.69
C LEU A 269 12.85 28.92 -19.14
N ARG A 270 13.53 29.80 -18.42
CA ARG A 270 13.71 31.19 -18.83
C ARG A 270 14.47 31.28 -20.17
N SER A 271 15.49 30.44 -20.34
CA SER A 271 16.23 30.33 -21.59
C SER A 271 15.39 29.77 -22.75
N GLN A 272 14.59 28.75 -22.48
CA GLN A 272 13.75 28.09 -23.50
C GLN A 272 12.55 28.95 -23.92
N TRP A 273 11.87 29.55 -22.96
CA TRP A 273 10.61 30.27 -23.18
C TRP A 273 10.78 31.76 -23.48
N GLY A 274 11.93 32.34 -23.19
CA GLY A 274 12.22 33.73 -23.54
C GLY A 274 11.16 34.72 -23.06
N GLN A 275 10.53 35.43 -24.00
CA GLN A 275 9.47 36.40 -23.73
C GLN A 275 8.14 35.76 -23.32
N GLU A 276 7.91 34.48 -23.68
CA GLU A 276 6.70 33.72 -23.30
C GLU A 276 6.77 33.14 -21.87
N PHE A 277 7.86 33.42 -21.12
CA PHE A 277 8.13 32.79 -19.84
C PHE A 277 6.96 32.89 -18.84
N ALA A 278 6.47 34.12 -18.58
CA ALA A 278 5.36 34.31 -17.63
C ALA A 278 4.06 33.67 -18.15
N GLY A 279 3.82 33.75 -19.48
CA GLY A 279 2.65 33.10 -20.10
C GLY A 279 2.68 31.60 -19.97
N ASN A 280 3.83 30.97 -20.23
CA ASN A 280 4.01 29.53 -20.12
C ASN A 280 3.95 29.05 -18.65
N LEU A 281 4.44 29.85 -17.70
CA LEU A 281 4.26 29.55 -16.27
C LEU A 281 2.79 29.56 -15.86
N LEU A 282 2.00 30.53 -16.35
CA LEU A 282 0.55 30.57 -16.09
C LEU A 282 -0.16 29.39 -16.76
N ALA A 283 0.31 28.94 -17.94
CA ALA A 283 -0.25 27.81 -18.68
C ALA A 283 -0.11 26.48 -17.92
N LEU A 284 0.84 26.37 -17.00
CA LEU A 284 0.94 25.21 -16.11
C LEU A 284 -0.32 25.03 -15.26
N PHE A 285 -0.99 26.10 -14.91
CA PHE A 285 -2.15 26.14 -14.02
C PHE A 285 -3.49 26.38 -14.74
N ASN A 286 -3.46 26.79 -16.02
CA ASN A 286 -4.66 27.20 -16.72
C ASN A 286 -4.67 26.75 -18.17
N THR A 287 -5.53 25.81 -18.50
CA THR A 287 -5.71 25.23 -19.83
C THR A 287 -6.41 26.16 -20.85
N ASN A 288 -6.92 27.33 -20.43
CA ASN A 288 -7.44 28.35 -21.32
C ASN A 288 -6.34 29.21 -21.95
N ILE A 289 -5.10 29.02 -21.54
CA ILE A 289 -3.95 29.71 -22.13
C ILE A 289 -3.46 28.91 -23.32
N HIS A 290 -3.25 29.62 -24.44
CA HIS A 290 -2.77 29.01 -25.65
C HIS A 290 -1.39 28.36 -25.48
N GLY A 291 -1.22 27.12 -25.98
CA GLY A 291 0.06 26.38 -25.88
C GLY A 291 0.30 25.72 -24.54
N TRP A 292 -0.72 25.64 -23.67
CA TRP A 292 -0.61 25.03 -22.32
C TRP A 292 -0.10 23.59 -22.35
N GLU A 293 -0.48 22.80 -23.38
CA GLU A 293 -0.02 21.42 -23.52
C GLU A 293 1.51 21.37 -23.65
N ASN A 294 2.05 22.20 -24.54
CA ASN A 294 3.49 22.25 -24.76
C ASN A 294 4.25 22.77 -23.53
N ALA A 295 3.71 23.80 -22.86
CA ALA A 295 4.31 24.32 -21.63
C ALA A 295 4.36 23.25 -20.53
N ARG A 296 3.26 22.51 -20.30
CA ARG A 296 3.23 21.41 -19.32
C ARG A 296 4.18 20.29 -19.70
N PHE A 297 4.18 19.87 -20.95
CA PHE A 297 5.08 18.83 -21.43
C PHE A 297 6.54 19.19 -21.19
N GLN A 298 6.99 20.40 -21.62
CA GLN A 298 8.36 20.85 -21.43
C GLN A 298 8.74 20.93 -19.95
N TYR A 299 7.87 21.53 -19.15
CA TYR A 299 8.09 21.68 -17.72
C TYR A 299 8.18 20.32 -17.00
N ARG A 300 7.20 19.42 -17.23
CA ARG A 300 7.17 18.12 -16.58
C ARG A 300 8.29 17.20 -17.04
N THR A 301 8.65 17.27 -18.31
CA THR A 301 9.80 16.53 -18.85
C THR A 301 11.11 17.02 -18.21
N LEU A 302 11.32 18.33 -18.09
CA LEU A 302 12.48 18.88 -17.41
C LEU A 302 12.56 18.42 -15.94
N CYS A 303 11.46 18.51 -15.20
CA CYS A 303 11.41 18.03 -13.82
C CYS A 303 11.73 16.53 -13.72
N ALA A 304 11.16 15.71 -14.60
CA ALA A 304 11.40 14.27 -14.64
C ALA A 304 12.87 13.94 -14.96
N ASP A 305 13.48 14.65 -15.92
CA ASP A 305 14.88 14.45 -16.31
C ASP A 305 15.84 14.87 -15.20
N LEU A 306 15.51 15.93 -14.46
CA LEU A 306 16.31 16.37 -13.30
C LEU A 306 16.21 15.37 -12.14
N LEU A 307 15.03 14.85 -11.87
CA LEU A 307 14.86 13.79 -10.84
C LEU A 307 15.61 12.52 -11.24
N GLU A 308 15.46 12.06 -12.48
CA GLU A 308 16.19 10.91 -13.01
C GLU A 308 17.70 11.09 -12.85
N LYS A 309 18.22 12.21 -13.36
CA LYS A 309 19.67 12.52 -13.37
C LYS A 309 20.22 12.68 -11.96
N ASN A 310 19.59 13.53 -11.16
CA ASN A 310 20.15 13.99 -9.90
C ASN A 310 19.86 13.03 -8.74
N TRP A 311 18.84 12.18 -8.85
CA TRP A 311 18.55 11.15 -7.85
C TRP A 311 18.87 9.74 -8.35
N TYR A 312 18.08 9.19 -9.26
CA TYR A 312 18.17 7.76 -9.60
C TYR A 312 19.53 7.34 -10.18
N ILE A 313 20.07 8.10 -11.13
CA ILE A 313 21.39 7.83 -11.69
C ILE A 313 22.47 7.98 -10.62
N THR A 314 22.44 9.08 -9.89
CA THR A 314 23.46 9.38 -8.86
C THR A 314 23.46 8.33 -7.74
N ILE A 315 22.29 7.94 -7.23
CA ILE A 315 22.17 6.88 -6.20
C ILE A 315 22.63 5.53 -6.75
N LYS A 316 22.25 5.15 -7.96
CA LYS A 316 22.73 3.92 -8.59
C LYS A 316 24.25 3.88 -8.66
N GLU A 317 24.87 4.96 -9.08
CA GLU A 317 26.34 5.06 -9.13
C GLU A 317 26.97 4.95 -7.73
N HIS A 318 26.34 5.51 -6.70
CA HIS A 318 26.76 5.33 -5.32
C HIS A 318 26.63 3.88 -4.87
N CYS A 319 25.50 3.23 -5.13
CA CYS A 319 25.31 1.81 -4.84
C CYS A 319 26.43 0.97 -5.46
N HIS A 320 26.67 1.11 -6.75
CA HIS A 320 27.67 0.30 -7.45
C HIS A 320 29.10 0.56 -6.96
N ARG A 321 29.47 1.82 -6.68
CA ARG A 321 30.77 2.15 -6.07
C ARG A 321 30.99 1.48 -4.72
N HIS A 322 29.93 1.29 -3.96
CA HIS A 322 29.97 0.70 -2.62
C HIS A 322 29.58 -0.79 -2.59
N GLN A 323 29.51 -1.45 -3.75
CA GLN A 323 29.10 -2.85 -3.86
C GLN A 323 27.70 -3.12 -3.25
N LEU A 324 26.79 -2.18 -3.45
CA LEU A 324 25.38 -2.29 -3.11
C LEU A 324 24.54 -2.42 -4.39
N GLN A 325 23.34 -2.98 -4.28
CA GLN A 325 22.34 -3.01 -5.35
C GLN A 325 21.18 -2.08 -5.01
N MET A 326 20.69 -1.35 -5.98
CA MET A 326 19.55 -0.47 -5.82
C MET A 326 18.25 -1.28 -5.97
N THR A 327 17.38 -1.24 -4.96
CA THR A 327 16.02 -1.81 -5.00
C THR A 327 15.02 -0.85 -4.37
N GLY A 328 13.73 -1.14 -4.48
CA GLY A 328 12.65 -0.32 -3.96
C GLY A 328 11.54 -0.11 -4.98
N HIS A 329 10.67 0.83 -4.74
CA HIS A 329 9.49 1.12 -5.56
C HIS A 329 9.27 2.63 -5.70
N LEU A 330 8.26 3.00 -6.51
CA LEU A 330 7.90 4.39 -6.80
C LEU A 330 6.63 4.77 -6.03
N PRO A 331 6.40 6.06 -5.71
CA PRO A 331 5.17 6.49 -5.04
C PRO A 331 4.00 6.61 -6.01
N GLY A 332 2.80 6.23 -5.60
CA GLY A 332 1.59 6.47 -6.39
C GLY A 332 1.60 5.86 -7.79
N GLU A 333 2.33 4.79 -7.97
CA GLU A 333 2.53 4.09 -9.24
C GLU A 333 1.27 3.34 -9.71
N GLU A 334 0.28 3.27 -8.84
CA GLU A 334 -1.04 2.72 -9.10
C GLU A 334 -1.96 3.68 -9.87
N THR A 335 -1.64 4.98 -9.98
CA THR A 335 -2.51 5.99 -10.61
C THR A 335 -1.85 6.71 -11.77
N PHE A 336 -2.63 7.05 -12.80
CA PHE A 336 -2.15 7.88 -13.92
C PHE A 336 -2.32 9.37 -13.70
N GLY A 337 -3.32 9.78 -12.91
CA GLY A 337 -3.69 11.19 -12.77
C GLY A 337 -2.59 12.09 -12.23
N GLY A 338 -1.74 11.57 -11.38
CA GLY A 338 -0.58 12.28 -10.81
C GLY A 338 0.77 11.82 -11.31
N HIS A 339 0.83 10.88 -12.26
CA HIS A 339 2.05 10.18 -12.62
C HIS A 339 3.25 11.12 -12.86
N ALA A 340 3.15 11.99 -13.86
CA ALA A 340 4.23 12.94 -14.18
C ALA A 340 4.48 13.99 -13.06
N GLN A 341 3.50 14.24 -12.21
CA GLN A 341 3.58 15.19 -11.11
C GLN A 341 4.24 14.61 -9.85
N ILE A 342 4.10 13.31 -9.62
CA ILE A 342 4.58 12.62 -8.41
C ILE A 342 5.87 11.86 -8.71
N ILE A 343 5.86 11.05 -9.76
CA ILE A 343 6.92 10.08 -10.09
C ILE A 343 7.95 10.67 -11.07
N GLY A 344 7.54 11.61 -11.93
CA GLY A 344 8.29 11.97 -13.11
C GLY A 344 8.05 10.97 -14.24
N ASN A 345 9.07 10.24 -14.66
CA ASN A 345 8.94 9.20 -15.68
C ASN A 345 9.20 7.82 -15.07
N ALA A 346 8.14 7.07 -14.76
CA ALA A 346 8.25 5.78 -14.10
C ALA A 346 9.16 4.79 -14.83
N PHE A 347 9.06 4.68 -16.16
CA PHE A 347 9.91 3.76 -16.92
C PHE A 347 11.39 4.12 -16.81
N LYS A 348 11.74 5.40 -16.94
CA LYS A 348 13.13 5.84 -16.81
C LYS A 348 13.65 5.55 -15.39
N ASN A 349 12.84 5.85 -14.37
CA ASN A 349 13.24 5.67 -12.98
C ASN A 349 13.40 4.18 -12.62
N LEU A 350 12.42 3.33 -12.96
CA LEU A 350 12.48 1.88 -12.70
C LEU A 350 13.68 1.18 -13.33
N ARG A 351 14.14 1.65 -14.49
CA ARG A 351 15.31 1.07 -15.18
C ARG A 351 16.64 1.29 -14.44
N HIS A 352 16.69 2.25 -13.52
CA HIS A 352 17.88 2.46 -12.69
C HIS A 352 17.99 1.48 -11.54
N PHE A 353 16.88 0.89 -11.08
CA PHE A 353 16.94 -0.16 -10.08
C PHE A 353 17.59 -1.44 -10.63
N ASP A 354 18.45 -2.08 -9.83
CA ASP A 354 18.97 -3.42 -10.10
C ASP A 354 17.87 -4.46 -9.89
N ILE A 355 16.97 -4.19 -8.94
CA ILE A 355 15.79 -4.99 -8.63
C ILE A 355 14.59 -4.02 -8.56
N PRO A 356 13.95 -3.70 -9.71
CA PRO A 356 12.79 -2.83 -9.70
C PRO A 356 11.63 -3.46 -8.94
N GLY A 357 10.93 -2.64 -8.16
CA GLY A 357 9.85 -3.09 -7.30
C GLY A 357 8.55 -2.34 -7.46
N TYR A 358 7.54 -2.85 -6.76
CA TYR A 358 6.19 -2.33 -6.67
C TYR A 358 5.69 -2.41 -5.22
N ASP A 359 4.96 -1.39 -4.75
CA ASP A 359 4.26 -1.46 -3.48
C ASP A 359 2.79 -1.84 -3.68
N ILE A 360 2.38 -2.99 -3.12
CA ILE A 360 0.99 -3.40 -3.12
C ILE A 360 0.37 -3.12 -1.75
N ILE A 361 0.00 -1.85 -1.56
CA ILE A 361 -0.70 -1.36 -0.36
C ILE A 361 -2.21 -1.51 -0.48
N SER A 362 -2.89 -1.58 0.64
CA SER A 362 -4.36 -1.64 0.71
C SER A 362 -4.91 -2.70 -0.22
N SER A 363 -4.23 -3.84 -0.34
CA SER A 363 -4.55 -4.86 -1.31
C SER A 363 -5.91 -5.45 -1.06
N THR A 364 -6.82 -4.77 -1.58
CA THR A 364 -8.09 -5.27 -1.94
C THR A 364 -7.89 -5.97 -3.28
N LEU A 365 -8.03 -7.28 -3.30
CA LEU A 365 -8.00 -8.04 -4.54
C LEU A 365 -9.26 -7.80 -5.38
N PRO A 366 -9.32 -8.19 -6.65
CA PRO A 366 -10.15 -7.63 -7.72
C PRO A 366 -11.64 -7.48 -7.55
N ASP A 367 -12.33 -8.01 -6.58
CA ASP A 367 -13.67 -7.52 -6.26
C ASP A 367 -13.64 -6.11 -5.68
N ASP A 368 -12.49 -5.78 -5.16
CA ASP A 368 -12.07 -4.57 -4.53
C ASP A 368 -10.81 -4.04 -5.18
N ILE A 369 -10.28 -4.61 -6.25
CA ILE A 369 -9.13 -4.01 -6.91
C ILE A 369 -9.56 -2.62 -7.24
N ASP A 370 -9.09 -1.73 -6.44
CA ASP A 370 -8.83 -0.40 -6.85
C ASP A 370 -8.12 -0.53 -8.19
N ARG A 371 -8.71 0.04 -9.23
CA ARG A 371 -8.45 -0.18 -10.66
C ARG A 371 -6.98 0.01 -11.06
N CYS A 372 -6.14 0.35 -10.11
CA CYS A 372 -4.82 0.90 -10.26
C CYS A 372 -3.68 -0.12 -10.06
N HIS A 373 -3.78 -1.05 -9.13
CA HIS A 373 -2.67 -1.98 -8.83
C HIS A 373 -2.24 -2.86 -10.01
N ALA A 374 -3.18 -3.25 -10.86
CA ALA A 374 -2.86 -4.05 -12.03
C ALA A 374 -1.90 -3.33 -13.00
N THR A 375 -2.04 -2.02 -13.12
CA THR A 375 -1.20 -1.18 -13.98
C THR A 375 0.21 -1.03 -13.42
N GLY A 376 0.37 -0.72 -12.13
CA GLY A 376 1.68 -0.53 -11.50
C GLY A 376 2.52 -1.80 -11.54
N ILE A 377 1.94 -2.96 -11.20
CA ILE A 377 2.62 -4.26 -11.34
C ILE A 377 3.08 -4.49 -12.79
N LYS A 378 2.24 -4.14 -13.78
CA LYS A 378 2.57 -4.32 -15.19
C LYS A 378 3.67 -3.36 -15.66
N LEU A 379 3.75 -2.16 -15.09
CA LEU A 379 4.87 -1.24 -15.32
C LEU A 379 6.19 -1.86 -14.90
N VAL A 380 6.26 -2.40 -13.68
CA VAL A 380 7.47 -3.06 -13.15
C VAL A 380 7.85 -4.28 -13.99
N GLN A 381 6.87 -5.14 -14.31
CA GLN A 381 7.10 -6.30 -15.19
C GLN A 381 7.65 -5.87 -16.55
N SER A 382 7.07 -4.82 -17.15
CA SER A 382 7.48 -4.34 -18.47
C SER A 382 8.88 -3.73 -18.43
N ALA A 383 9.19 -2.89 -17.43
CA ALA A 383 10.52 -2.31 -17.26
C ALA A 383 11.59 -3.40 -17.06
N ALA A 384 11.32 -4.38 -16.21
CA ALA A 384 12.22 -5.51 -15.98
C ALA A 384 12.40 -6.39 -17.24
N TRP A 385 11.33 -6.61 -18.01
CA TRP A 385 11.38 -7.37 -19.25
C TRP A 385 12.22 -6.67 -20.32
N ILE A 386 12.02 -5.36 -20.49
CA ILE A 386 12.77 -4.53 -21.44
C ILE A 386 14.27 -4.55 -21.13
N ASP A 387 14.65 -4.53 -19.86
CA ASP A 387 16.04 -4.53 -19.41
C ASP A 387 16.64 -5.95 -19.25
N GLY A 388 16.16 -6.92 -20.00
CA GLY A 388 16.71 -8.27 -20.03
C GLY A 388 16.23 -9.18 -18.91
N ARG A 389 15.00 -8.98 -18.44
CA ARG A 389 14.33 -9.79 -17.41
C ARG A 389 15.05 -9.73 -16.06
N LYS A 390 15.25 -8.52 -15.56
CA LYS A 390 15.80 -8.28 -14.21
C LYS A 390 14.97 -9.00 -13.13
N PRO A 391 15.59 -9.37 -12.00
CA PRO A 391 14.84 -9.76 -10.83
C PRO A 391 13.94 -8.59 -10.38
N THR A 392 12.80 -8.93 -9.81
CA THR A 392 11.77 -7.96 -9.39
C THR A 392 11.32 -8.25 -7.98
N MET A 393 10.89 -7.24 -7.26
CA MET A 393 10.39 -7.36 -5.90
C MET A 393 9.03 -6.68 -5.73
N ALA A 394 8.33 -7.00 -4.65
CA ALA A 394 7.25 -6.17 -4.14
C ALA A 394 7.40 -5.96 -2.64
N GLU A 395 7.14 -4.75 -2.19
CA GLU A 395 6.61 -4.51 -0.87
C GLU A 395 5.15 -4.97 -0.88
N ALA A 396 4.75 -5.78 0.09
CA ALA A 396 3.44 -6.40 0.02
C ALA A 396 2.72 -6.41 1.35
N PHE A 397 1.40 -6.25 1.29
CA PHE A 397 0.44 -6.33 2.38
C PHE A 397 0.32 -5.10 3.27
N GLY A 398 1.10 -4.05 3.05
CA GLY A 398 0.98 -2.78 3.76
C GLY A 398 -0.43 -2.21 3.72
N ALA A 399 -0.89 -1.60 4.82
CA ALA A 399 -2.19 -0.94 4.96
C ALA A 399 -3.43 -1.81 4.66
N ASN A 400 -3.30 -3.16 4.62
CA ASN A 400 -4.42 -4.07 4.40
C ASN A 400 -5.31 -4.26 5.62
N GLY A 401 -4.88 -3.77 6.78
CA GLY A 401 -5.60 -3.94 8.03
C GLY A 401 -5.52 -5.36 8.62
N PHE A 402 -6.11 -5.53 9.78
CA PHE A 402 -6.09 -6.81 10.51
C PHE A 402 -7.00 -7.89 9.90
N HIS A 403 -7.76 -7.59 8.84
CA HIS A 403 -8.59 -8.56 8.12
C HIS A 403 -7.81 -9.42 7.13
N GLN A 404 -6.55 -9.13 6.90
CA GLN A 404 -5.67 -9.93 6.06
C GLN A 404 -5.45 -11.32 6.67
N ASP A 405 -5.51 -12.35 5.83
CA ASP A 405 -5.31 -13.73 6.21
C ASP A 405 -4.40 -14.47 5.21
N LEU A 406 -3.95 -15.67 5.56
CA LEU A 406 -3.03 -16.44 4.72
C LEU A 406 -3.59 -16.78 3.34
N GLN A 407 -4.91 -16.94 3.22
CA GLN A 407 -5.55 -17.21 1.94
C GLN A 407 -5.48 -16.01 1.01
N ARG A 408 -5.77 -14.81 1.53
CA ARG A 408 -5.63 -13.55 0.79
C ARG A 408 -4.19 -13.29 0.42
N ASN A 409 -3.27 -13.47 1.36
CA ASN A 409 -1.83 -13.36 1.10
C ASN A 409 -1.40 -14.28 -0.03
N ARG A 410 -1.85 -15.54 -0.03
CA ARG A 410 -1.54 -16.49 -1.11
C ARG A 410 -2.06 -16.02 -2.46
N THR A 411 -3.26 -15.46 -2.52
CA THR A 411 -3.84 -14.95 -3.77
C THR A 411 -3.05 -13.76 -4.31
N VAL A 412 -2.66 -12.82 -3.43
CA VAL A 412 -1.77 -11.71 -3.79
C VAL A 412 -0.44 -12.22 -4.32
N LEU A 413 0.18 -13.18 -3.63
CA LEU A 413 1.44 -13.77 -4.06
C LEU A 413 1.34 -14.50 -5.40
N ALA A 414 0.21 -15.19 -5.66
CA ALA A 414 -0.04 -15.79 -6.96
C ALA A 414 -0.10 -14.73 -8.06
N TRP A 415 -0.82 -13.65 -7.79
CA TRP A 415 -0.95 -12.53 -8.73
C TRP A 415 0.40 -11.84 -8.99
N LEU A 416 1.18 -11.57 -7.97
CA LEU A 416 2.53 -11.05 -8.11
C LEU A 416 3.42 -12.00 -8.94
N GLY A 417 3.39 -13.29 -8.63
CA GLY A 417 4.20 -14.30 -9.31
C GLY A 417 3.87 -14.46 -10.79
N VAL A 418 2.59 -14.36 -11.21
CA VAL A 418 2.22 -14.37 -12.63
C VAL A 418 2.66 -13.11 -13.38
N HIS A 419 3.02 -12.06 -12.68
CA HIS A 419 3.66 -10.86 -13.23
C HIS A 419 5.18 -10.85 -13.09
N ASP A 420 5.78 -12.02 -12.82
CA ASP A 420 7.23 -12.21 -12.61
C ASP A 420 7.81 -11.49 -11.39
N ILE A 421 6.98 -10.98 -10.48
CA ILE A 421 7.45 -10.46 -9.21
C ILE A 421 7.69 -11.64 -8.27
N LYS A 422 8.97 -11.89 -7.96
CA LYS A 422 9.42 -13.13 -7.34
C LYS A 422 10.18 -12.95 -6.02
N GLN A 423 10.35 -11.72 -5.57
CA GLN A 423 10.87 -11.37 -4.25
C GLN A 423 9.84 -10.53 -3.51
N ILE A 424 9.62 -10.82 -2.26
CA ILE A 424 8.64 -10.12 -1.41
C ILE A 424 9.37 -9.54 -0.22
N CYS A 425 9.16 -8.23 0.00
CA CYS A 425 9.44 -7.56 1.25
C CYS A 425 8.10 -7.42 2.00
N ASP A 426 7.89 -8.27 2.98
CA ASP A 426 6.60 -8.39 3.69
C ASP A 426 6.39 -7.22 4.65
N HIS A 427 5.38 -6.40 4.41
CA HIS A 427 4.98 -5.28 5.27
C HIS A 427 3.84 -5.72 6.22
N ALA A 428 4.08 -5.95 7.53
CA ALA A 428 5.39 -5.81 8.13
C ALA A 428 5.48 -6.62 9.42
N THR A 429 6.68 -6.79 9.89
CA THR A 429 6.94 -7.29 11.23
C THR A 429 7.54 -6.17 12.08
N PHE A 430 7.12 -6.02 13.34
CA PHE A 430 7.61 -4.98 14.23
C PHE A 430 8.49 -5.58 15.32
N SER A 431 9.65 -4.99 15.57
CA SER A 431 10.52 -5.40 16.67
C SER A 431 9.88 -5.09 18.04
N ASP A 432 9.13 -3.99 18.09
CA ASP A 432 8.33 -3.58 19.25
C ASP A 432 6.99 -3.01 18.75
N SER A 433 5.89 -3.74 18.92
CA SER A 433 4.57 -3.37 18.40
C SER A 433 3.68 -2.68 19.43
N ARG A 434 4.25 -2.19 20.51
CA ARG A 434 3.51 -1.53 21.57
C ARG A 434 2.81 -0.27 21.11
N SER A 435 1.69 0.03 21.77
CA SER A 435 0.88 1.22 21.57
C SER A 435 0.39 1.36 20.12
N LEU A 436 0.36 2.58 19.64
CA LEU A 436 -0.13 2.92 18.29
C LEU A 436 0.79 2.40 17.18
N THR A 437 2.00 1.95 17.51
CA THR A 437 2.93 1.36 16.55
C THR A 437 2.28 0.20 15.78
N LYS A 438 1.47 -0.64 16.45
CA LYS A 438 0.73 -1.73 15.80
C LYS A 438 -0.29 -1.30 14.75
N TYR A 439 -0.67 -0.02 14.73
CA TYR A 439 -1.61 0.56 13.75
C TYR A 439 -0.90 1.32 12.62
N ASP A 440 0.43 1.31 12.59
CA ASP A 440 1.20 1.88 11.49
C ASP A 440 1.15 0.92 10.29
N ALA A 441 0.18 1.15 9.42
CA ALA A 441 -0.08 0.38 8.20
C ALA A 441 -0.21 -1.16 8.42
N PRO A 442 -1.11 -1.66 9.30
CA PRO A 442 -1.29 -3.09 9.54
C PRO A 442 -1.60 -3.86 8.24
N PRO A 443 -1.34 -5.18 8.18
CA PRO A 443 -1.26 -6.12 9.31
C PRO A 443 0.11 -6.19 9.96
N ILE A 444 0.14 -6.77 11.17
CA ILE A 444 1.39 -7.11 11.86
C ILE A 444 1.60 -8.61 11.80
N HIS A 445 2.69 -9.04 11.20
CA HIS A 445 3.04 -10.45 11.04
C HIS A 445 4.02 -10.93 12.14
N ASN A 446 3.77 -10.54 13.39
CA ASN A 446 4.61 -10.94 14.52
C ASN A 446 4.23 -12.32 15.09
N ARG A 447 5.07 -12.85 16.00
CA ARG A 447 4.89 -14.17 16.65
C ARG A 447 3.59 -14.32 17.44
N PHE A 448 2.95 -13.24 17.85
CA PHE A 448 1.69 -13.24 18.60
C PHE A 448 0.47 -13.37 17.70
N ASN A 449 0.60 -13.02 16.43
CA ASN A 449 -0.49 -13.16 15.46
C ASN A 449 -0.81 -14.65 15.24
N PRO A 450 -2.09 -15.07 15.35
CA PRO A 450 -2.48 -16.47 15.12
C PRO A 450 -2.02 -17.02 13.76
N MET A 451 -1.91 -16.16 12.73
CA MET A 451 -1.47 -16.51 11.36
C MET A 451 0.01 -16.88 11.27
N HIS A 452 0.84 -16.46 12.24
CA HIS A 452 2.28 -16.73 12.27
C HIS A 452 2.61 -18.23 12.09
N LYS A 453 1.81 -19.11 12.75
CA LYS A 453 2.01 -20.56 12.67
C LYS A 453 1.81 -21.14 11.25
N GLY A 454 1.07 -20.48 10.40
CA GLY A 454 0.83 -20.89 9.01
C GLY A 454 1.76 -20.22 8.00
N ALA A 455 2.51 -19.20 8.38
CA ALA A 455 3.39 -18.46 7.49
C ALA A 455 4.45 -19.34 6.80
N PRO A 456 5.10 -20.33 7.47
CA PRO A 456 6.05 -21.21 6.79
C PRO A 456 5.47 -21.97 5.61
N ASP A 457 4.20 -22.36 5.68
CA ASP A 457 3.52 -23.07 4.58
C ASP A 457 3.25 -22.12 3.41
N LEU A 458 2.88 -20.87 3.71
CA LEU A 458 2.69 -19.82 2.70
C LEU A 458 3.98 -19.54 1.93
N TRP A 459 5.09 -19.37 2.62
CA TRP A 459 6.37 -19.09 2.00
C TRP A 459 6.91 -20.26 1.20
N LYS A 460 6.71 -21.49 1.65
CA LYS A 460 7.02 -22.71 0.87
C LYS A 460 6.20 -22.78 -0.41
N TRP A 461 4.91 -22.47 -0.34
CA TRP A 461 4.05 -22.44 -1.51
C TRP A 461 4.53 -21.36 -2.50
N PHE A 462 4.82 -20.16 -2.01
CA PHE A 462 5.29 -19.07 -2.86
C PHE A 462 6.64 -19.39 -3.52
N GLN A 463 7.58 -19.97 -2.79
CA GLN A 463 8.85 -20.44 -3.35
C GLN A 463 8.62 -21.44 -4.50
N TRP A 464 7.80 -22.46 -4.26
CA TRP A 464 7.43 -23.44 -5.28
C TRP A 464 6.78 -22.78 -6.51
N PHE A 465 5.84 -21.84 -6.28
CA PHE A 465 5.15 -21.13 -7.34
C PHE A 465 6.12 -20.30 -8.19
N CYS A 466 7.04 -19.59 -7.57
CA CYS A 466 8.07 -18.84 -8.27
C CYS A 466 9.03 -19.74 -9.05
N ASP A 467 9.43 -20.88 -8.49
CA ASP A 467 10.28 -21.86 -9.19
C ASP A 467 9.58 -22.43 -10.43
N LEU A 468 8.27 -22.57 -10.37
CA LEU A 468 7.47 -22.92 -11.54
C LEU A 468 7.44 -21.78 -12.56
N MET A 469 7.24 -20.52 -12.13
CA MET A 469 7.26 -19.35 -13.01
C MET A 469 8.66 -19.10 -13.62
N ASP A 470 9.73 -19.59 -13.02
CA ASP A 470 11.07 -19.56 -13.62
C ASP A 470 11.23 -20.57 -14.77
N GLN A 471 10.52 -21.68 -14.69
CA GLN A 471 10.52 -22.70 -15.76
C GLN A 471 9.63 -22.31 -16.95
N TYR A 472 8.54 -21.58 -16.68
CA TYR A 472 7.56 -21.13 -17.68
C TYR A 472 7.58 -19.62 -17.75
N GLN A 473 8.23 -19.10 -18.79
CA GLN A 473 8.47 -17.68 -18.94
C GLN A 473 7.24 -16.96 -19.50
N PHE A 474 7.14 -15.68 -19.18
CA PHE A 474 6.23 -14.75 -19.79
C PHE A 474 6.58 -14.58 -21.29
N ASP A 475 5.58 -14.77 -22.15
CA ASP A 475 5.69 -14.70 -23.61
C ASP A 475 4.69 -13.68 -24.16
N PRO A 476 5.01 -12.38 -24.10
CA PRO A 476 4.07 -11.32 -24.46
C PRO A 476 3.78 -11.31 -25.97
N GLN A 477 2.50 -11.13 -26.31
CA GLN A 477 2.04 -11.05 -27.70
C GLN A 477 1.65 -9.64 -28.11
N THR A 478 1.55 -8.70 -27.18
CA THR A 478 1.02 -7.38 -27.38
C THR A 478 1.95 -6.30 -26.84
N LEU A 479 2.28 -5.32 -27.66
CA LEU A 479 2.86 -4.05 -27.21
C LEU A 479 1.74 -3.05 -26.92
N VAL A 480 1.84 -2.32 -25.84
CA VAL A 480 0.91 -1.24 -25.47
C VAL A 480 1.70 0.03 -25.23
N LEU A 481 1.38 1.08 -25.94
CA LEU A 481 2.06 2.36 -25.75
C LEU A 481 1.83 2.88 -24.32
N PHE A 482 2.90 3.18 -23.61
CA PHE A 482 2.83 3.92 -22.36
C PHE A 482 3.07 5.41 -22.63
N PRO A 483 2.02 6.24 -22.55
CA PRO A 483 2.05 7.58 -23.13
C PRO A 483 2.52 8.63 -22.15
N PHE A 484 3.78 8.62 -21.76
CA PHE A 484 4.31 9.59 -20.77
C PHE A 484 4.03 11.05 -21.21
N ASP A 485 4.19 11.36 -22.49
CA ASP A 485 3.91 12.68 -23.04
C ASP A 485 2.46 13.14 -22.80
N ALA A 486 1.47 12.27 -22.99
CA ALA A 486 0.09 12.57 -22.64
C ALA A 486 -0.12 12.72 -21.12
N LEU A 487 0.57 11.92 -20.31
CA LEU A 487 0.47 11.98 -18.84
C LEU A 487 1.04 13.28 -18.26
N THR A 488 1.96 13.96 -18.95
CA THR A 488 2.48 15.27 -18.52
C THR A 488 1.42 16.37 -18.50
N LEU A 489 0.32 16.17 -19.23
CA LEU A 489 -0.77 17.15 -19.33
C LEU A 489 -1.69 17.11 -18.10
N PHE A 490 -1.73 15.98 -17.38
CA PHE A 490 -2.64 15.78 -16.24
C PHE A 490 -2.10 16.44 -14.98
N THR A 491 -3.00 16.97 -14.17
CA THR A 491 -2.70 17.46 -12.82
C THR A 491 -3.78 17.03 -11.83
N LEU A 492 -3.35 16.66 -10.61
CA LEU A 492 -4.25 16.21 -9.54
C LEU A 492 -5.24 17.29 -9.09
N GLN A 493 -4.91 18.57 -9.31
CA GLN A 493 -5.74 19.70 -8.88
C GLN A 493 -6.91 19.97 -9.81
N GLU A 494 -6.90 19.46 -11.03
CA GLU A 494 -7.89 19.78 -12.07
C GLU A 494 -8.95 18.71 -12.23
N LYS A 495 -10.17 19.00 -11.80
CA LYS A 495 -11.32 18.07 -11.91
C LYS A 495 -11.64 17.62 -13.32
N GLN A 496 -11.33 18.45 -14.33
CA GLN A 496 -11.61 18.16 -15.74
C GLN A 496 -10.87 16.91 -16.25
N TRP A 497 -9.74 16.54 -15.64
CA TRP A 497 -8.98 15.34 -16.01
C TRP A 497 -9.54 14.05 -15.43
N LYS A 498 -10.45 14.14 -14.46
CA LYS A 498 -10.97 12.95 -13.76
C LYS A 498 -11.57 11.91 -14.71
N ALA A 499 -12.34 12.35 -15.70
CA ALA A 499 -12.97 11.42 -16.66
C ALA A 499 -11.93 10.74 -17.57
N GLN A 500 -10.93 11.49 -18.03
CA GLN A 500 -9.87 10.94 -18.89
C GLN A 500 -8.95 9.99 -18.13
N THR A 501 -8.53 10.35 -16.92
CA THR A 501 -7.73 9.47 -16.08
C THR A 501 -8.50 8.23 -15.69
N SER A 502 -9.78 8.35 -15.33
CA SER A 502 -10.64 7.21 -14.99
C SER A 502 -10.81 6.25 -16.18
N LEU A 503 -11.01 6.78 -17.39
CA LEU A 503 -11.08 5.94 -18.60
C LEU A 503 -9.74 5.21 -18.84
N LEU A 504 -8.63 5.93 -18.75
CA LEU A 504 -7.30 5.38 -18.98
C LEU A 504 -6.97 4.31 -17.91
N GLU A 505 -7.23 4.59 -16.65
CA GLU A 505 -7.07 3.64 -15.54
C GLU A 505 -7.94 2.41 -15.72
N SER A 506 -9.21 2.59 -16.09
CA SER A 506 -10.11 1.47 -16.39
C SER A 506 -9.60 0.63 -17.57
N PHE A 507 -9.14 1.27 -18.64
CA PHE A 507 -8.59 0.56 -19.79
C PHE A 507 -7.41 -0.33 -19.40
N PHE A 508 -6.41 0.24 -18.71
CA PHE A 508 -5.25 -0.52 -18.29
C PHE A 508 -5.58 -1.58 -17.23
N HIS A 509 -6.49 -1.28 -16.31
CA HIS A 509 -6.97 -2.24 -15.34
C HIS A 509 -7.56 -3.48 -16.03
N TYR A 510 -8.53 -3.28 -16.93
CA TYR A 510 -9.16 -4.42 -17.61
C TYR A 510 -8.20 -5.14 -18.55
N LEU A 511 -7.33 -4.40 -19.24
CA LEU A 511 -6.25 -4.99 -20.04
C LEU A 511 -5.38 -5.93 -19.19
N CYS A 512 -4.97 -5.52 -18.00
CA CYS A 512 -4.10 -6.30 -17.11
C CYS A 512 -4.86 -7.37 -16.32
N ALA A 513 -6.08 -7.08 -15.87
CA ALA A 513 -6.89 -8.00 -15.09
C ALA A 513 -7.34 -9.23 -15.90
N TYR A 514 -7.59 -9.05 -17.19
CA TYR A 514 -7.92 -10.16 -18.07
C TYR A 514 -6.71 -10.89 -18.68
N SER A 515 -5.52 -10.59 -18.12
CA SER A 515 -4.28 -11.34 -18.38
C SER A 515 -3.90 -11.38 -19.84
N LEU A 516 -4.07 -10.26 -20.53
CA LEU A 516 -3.43 -10.09 -21.81
C LEU A 516 -1.93 -10.03 -21.58
N ASP A 517 -1.22 -10.93 -22.23
CA ASP A 517 0.24 -10.98 -22.18
C ASP A 517 0.79 -9.81 -22.96
N CYS A 518 0.87 -8.64 -22.30
CA CYS A 518 1.32 -7.39 -22.88
C CYS A 518 2.56 -6.84 -22.18
N VAL A 519 3.33 -6.05 -22.93
CA VAL A 519 4.43 -5.24 -22.45
C VAL A 519 4.09 -3.78 -22.71
N PHE A 520 4.22 -2.94 -21.69
CA PHE A 520 4.11 -1.51 -21.86
C PHE A 520 5.41 -0.96 -22.49
N LEU A 521 5.26 -0.23 -23.56
CA LEU A 521 6.37 0.38 -24.31
C LEU A 521 6.36 1.89 -24.09
N PRO A 522 7.38 2.47 -23.44
CA PRO A 522 7.46 3.92 -23.28
C PRO A 522 7.70 4.61 -24.63
N SER A 523 7.10 5.78 -24.84
CA SER A 523 7.14 6.53 -26.12
C SER A 523 8.55 6.80 -26.65
N HIS A 524 9.52 7.03 -25.76
CA HIS A 524 10.92 7.27 -26.16
C HIS A 524 11.63 6.05 -26.76
N GLN A 525 11.09 4.83 -26.61
CA GLN A 525 11.62 3.61 -27.21
C GLN A 525 10.91 3.19 -28.51
N LEU A 526 9.92 3.94 -28.97
CA LEU A 526 9.27 3.68 -30.26
C LEU A 526 10.26 3.52 -31.44
N PRO A 527 11.36 4.32 -31.52
CA PRO A 527 12.33 4.15 -32.61
C PRO A 527 13.04 2.78 -32.64
N GLU A 528 13.04 2.03 -31.54
CA GLU A 528 13.63 0.70 -31.48
C GLU A 528 12.72 -0.40 -32.01
N VAL A 529 11.43 -0.10 -32.23
CA VAL A 529 10.44 -1.06 -32.76
C VAL A 529 10.55 -1.15 -34.27
N LYS A 530 10.65 -2.38 -34.79
CA LYS A 530 10.62 -2.67 -36.23
C LYS A 530 9.25 -3.25 -36.58
N ALA A 531 8.49 -2.52 -37.39
CA ALA A 531 7.25 -3.04 -37.94
C ALA A 531 7.51 -3.95 -39.14
N THR A 532 6.76 -5.06 -39.27
CA THR A 532 6.81 -6.06 -40.32
C THR A 532 5.39 -6.34 -40.85
N ALA A 533 5.27 -7.10 -41.93
CA ALA A 533 3.96 -7.49 -42.42
C ALA A 533 3.16 -8.37 -41.45
N ASP A 534 3.85 -9.06 -40.56
CA ASP A 534 3.28 -10.07 -39.66
C ASP A 534 3.22 -9.56 -38.18
N GLY A 535 3.58 -8.29 -37.90
CA GLY A 535 3.59 -7.74 -36.55
C GLY A 535 4.76 -6.80 -36.26
N PHE A 536 5.18 -6.76 -35.00
CA PHE A 536 6.17 -5.81 -34.48
C PHE A 536 7.31 -6.55 -33.81
N ILE A 537 8.55 -6.15 -34.07
CA ILE A 537 9.75 -6.72 -33.42
C ILE A 537 10.34 -5.66 -32.49
N PHE A 538 10.44 -5.99 -31.22
CA PHE A 538 11.11 -5.17 -30.21
C PHE A 538 12.00 -6.04 -29.33
N GLN A 539 13.22 -5.63 -29.07
CA GLN A 539 14.23 -6.39 -28.30
C GLN A 539 14.43 -7.83 -28.82
N GLY A 540 14.28 -8.04 -30.14
CA GLY A 540 14.39 -9.36 -30.77
C GLY A 540 13.17 -10.26 -30.58
N HIS A 541 12.14 -9.85 -29.86
CA HIS A 541 10.89 -10.55 -29.64
C HIS A 541 9.82 -10.11 -30.64
N HIS A 542 8.98 -11.01 -31.09
CA HIS A 542 7.88 -10.76 -32.03
C HIS A 542 6.57 -10.55 -31.29
N PHE A 543 5.89 -9.46 -31.57
CA PHE A 543 4.57 -9.12 -31.06
C PHE A 543 3.55 -9.10 -32.21
N SER A 544 2.43 -9.75 -32.00
CA SER A 544 1.34 -9.78 -32.99
C SER A 544 0.52 -8.50 -33.02
N HIS A 545 0.49 -7.78 -31.88
CA HIS A 545 -0.37 -6.60 -31.72
C HIS A 545 0.40 -5.40 -31.15
N PHE A 546 -0.04 -4.21 -31.56
CA PHE A 546 0.40 -2.93 -31.01
C PHE A 546 -0.83 -2.07 -30.72
N ILE A 547 -1.06 -1.71 -29.47
CA ILE A 547 -2.24 -0.97 -29.01
C ILE A 547 -1.83 0.45 -28.58
N ILE A 548 -2.58 1.43 -29.05
CA ILE A 548 -2.56 2.78 -28.55
C ILE A 548 -3.75 2.97 -27.60
N PRO A 549 -3.51 3.24 -26.28
CA PRO A 549 -4.57 3.42 -25.31
C PRO A 549 -5.46 4.65 -25.57
N PRO A 550 -6.64 4.78 -24.90
CA PRO A 550 -7.56 5.89 -25.13
C PRO A 550 -7.11 7.17 -24.43
N PHE A 551 -6.43 8.04 -25.14
CA PHE A 551 -6.16 9.41 -24.71
C PHE A 551 -6.51 10.41 -25.79
N SER A 552 -6.76 11.66 -25.38
CA SER A 552 -7.24 12.72 -26.25
C SER A 552 -6.12 13.57 -26.87
N SER A 553 -4.89 13.46 -26.37
CA SER A 553 -3.78 14.31 -26.79
C SER A 553 -2.46 13.53 -26.83
N LEU A 554 -1.62 13.82 -27.82
CA LEU A 554 -0.33 13.17 -28.00
C LEU A 554 0.70 14.16 -28.53
N HIS A 555 1.96 13.99 -28.13
CA HIS A 555 3.05 14.79 -28.70
C HIS A 555 3.27 14.44 -30.18
N LYS A 556 3.51 15.45 -30.98
CA LYS A 556 3.68 15.33 -32.46
C LYS A 556 4.72 14.28 -32.83
N SER A 557 5.88 14.28 -32.17
CA SER A 557 6.96 13.32 -32.50
C SER A 557 6.54 11.86 -32.24
N THR A 558 5.76 11.59 -31.18
CA THR A 558 5.21 10.27 -30.90
C THR A 558 4.19 9.86 -31.96
N PHE A 559 3.32 10.79 -32.38
CA PHE A 559 2.37 10.53 -33.47
C PHE A 559 3.07 10.22 -34.79
N GLU A 560 4.07 11.01 -35.17
CA GLU A 560 4.84 10.80 -36.42
C GLU A 560 5.52 9.42 -36.42
N ALA A 561 6.07 8.98 -35.31
CA ALA A 561 6.64 7.65 -35.20
C ALA A 561 5.61 6.53 -35.41
N LEU A 562 4.36 6.73 -34.95
CA LEU A 562 3.27 5.76 -35.11
C LEU A 562 2.57 5.81 -36.46
N GLN A 563 2.61 6.94 -37.15
CA GLN A 563 1.83 7.21 -38.38
C GLN A 563 2.08 6.15 -39.48
N GLN A 564 3.32 5.71 -39.62
CA GLN A 564 3.71 4.73 -40.65
C GLN A 564 3.15 3.32 -40.36
N TRP A 565 2.70 3.02 -39.13
CA TRP A 565 2.20 1.72 -38.72
C TRP A 565 0.68 1.59 -38.76
N GLN A 566 -0.05 2.69 -38.95
CA GLN A 566 -1.51 2.73 -38.80
C GLN A 566 -2.28 1.75 -39.67
N GLN A 567 -1.70 1.35 -40.83
CA GLN A 567 -2.32 0.43 -41.78
C GLN A 567 -1.83 -1.02 -41.62
N LEU A 568 -0.96 -1.31 -40.67
CA LEU A 568 -0.43 -2.66 -40.48
C LEU A 568 -1.43 -3.56 -39.73
N PRO A 569 -1.49 -4.85 -40.07
CA PRO A 569 -2.24 -5.82 -39.31
C PRO A 569 -1.79 -5.83 -37.82
N GLY A 570 -2.74 -5.92 -36.92
CA GLY A 570 -2.45 -5.93 -35.50
C GLY A 570 -2.17 -4.56 -34.86
N PHE A 571 -2.14 -3.47 -35.64
CA PHE A 571 -2.06 -2.12 -35.06
C PHE A 571 -3.46 -1.58 -34.76
N CYS A 572 -3.72 -1.21 -33.52
CA CYS A 572 -5.03 -0.75 -33.08
C CYS A 572 -4.95 0.59 -32.32
N TRP A 573 -5.73 1.57 -32.77
CA TRP A 573 -6.03 2.77 -32.00
C TRP A 573 -7.28 2.53 -31.14
N VAL A 574 -7.17 2.81 -29.88
CA VAL A 574 -8.31 2.94 -28.98
C VAL A 574 -8.55 4.41 -28.72
N LEU A 575 -9.76 4.87 -28.96
CA LEU A 575 -10.18 6.26 -28.77
C LEU A 575 -11.26 6.33 -27.69
N PRO A 576 -11.35 7.44 -26.95
CA PRO A 576 -12.51 7.71 -26.11
C PRO A 576 -13.81 7.66 -26.93
N GLU A 577 -14.91 7.25 -26.31
CA GLU A 577 -16.26 7.29 -26.92
C GLU A 577 -16.54 8.69 -27.47
N ASP A 578 -17.24 8.77 -28.58
CA ASP A 578 -17.57 10.03 -29.27
C ASP A 578 -16.39 10.82 -29.85
N THR A 579 -15.18 10.26 -29.90
CA THR A 579 -14.05 10.89 -30.55
C THR A 579 -13.66 10.19 -31.86
N THR A 580 -13.17 10.95 -32.82
CA THR A 580 -12.73 10.47 -34.15
C THR A 580 -11.25 10.75 -34.38
N GLY A 581 -10.57 11.34 -33.39
CA GLY A 581 -9.17 11.74 -33.53
C GLY A 581 -8.58 12.20 -32.21
N ILE A 582 -7.38 12.75 -32.29
CA ILE A 582 -6.59 13.23 -31.15
C ILE A 582 -6.10 14.65 -31.40
N THR A 583 -5.74 15.33 -30.31
CA THR A 583 -5.09 16.63 -30.35
C THR A 583 -3.57 16.44 -30.34
N LEU A 584 -2.88 16.99 -31.37
CA LEU A 584 -1.41 17.02 -31.39
C LEU A 584 -0.89 18.32 -30.79
N PHE A 585 0.20 18.21 -30.03
CA PHE A 585 0.95 19.34 -29.48
C PHE A 585 2.46 19.13 -29.68
N GLY A 586 3.26 20.18 -29.58
CA GLY A 586 4.72 20.15 -29.77
C GLY A 586 5.29 21.50 -30.18
N GLU A 587 6.62 21.63 -30.24
CA GLU A 587 7.32 22.90 -30.46
C GLU A 587 6.94 23.60 -31.77
N ASP A 588 6.78 22.84 -32.88
CA ASP A 588 6.38 23.35 -34.16
C ASP A 588 4.87 23.67 -34.30
N HIS A 589 4.11 23.31 -33.26
CA HIS A 589 2.67 23.54 -33.19
C HIS A 589 2.34 24.36 -31.92
N PRO A 590 2.56 25.68 -31.97
CA PRO A 590 2.16 26.53 -30.84
C PRO A 590 0.64 26.49 -30.62
N LYS A 591 -0.14 26.03 -31.62
CA LYS A 591 -1.57 25.68 -31.49
C LYS A 591 -1.70 24.18 -31.59
N SER A 592 -2.21 23.56 -30.54
CA SER A 592 -2.63 22.17 -30.58
C SER A 592 -3.62 21.98 -31.75
N THR A 593 -3.43 20.94 -32.54
CA THR A 593 -4.20 20.69 -33.76
C THR A 593 -4.92 19.37 -33.65
N PHE A 594 -6.25 19.36 -33.78
CA PHE A 594 -7.03 18.12 -33.85
C PHE A 594 -6.78 17.42 -35.21
N ILE A 595 -6.43 16.14 -35.13
CA ILE A 595 -6.19 15.27 -36.29
C ILE A 595 -7.11 14.06 -36.22
N PRO A 596 -7.96 13.82 -37.26
CA PRO A 596 -8.70 12.58 -37.37
C PRO A 596 -7.77 11.39 -37.50
N ILE A 597 -8.05 10.31 -36.78
CA ILE A 597 -7.29 9.06 -36.88
C ILE A 597 -7.86 8.20 -38.01
N THR A 598 -6.98 7.73 -38.88
CA THR A 598 -7.28 6.79 -39.96
C THR A 598 -6.37 5.59 -39.83
N ALA A 599 -6.78 4.56 -39.08
CA ALA A 599 -6.04 3.33 -38.91
C ALA A 599 -6.82 2.13 -39.45
N ALA A 600 -6.13 1.00 -39.68
CA ALA A 600 -6.75 -0.25 -40.12
C ALA A 600 -7.77 -0.77 -39.07
N GLN A 601 -7.46 -0.56 -37.79
CA GLN A 601 -8.35 -0.90 -36.68
C GLN A 601 -8.49 0.30 -35.74
N ILE A 602 -9.73 0.74 -35.56
CA ILE A 602 -10.09 1.78 -34.59
C ILE A 602 -11.21 1.21 -33.72
N LYS A 603 -11.04 1.29 -32.41
CA LYS A 603 -12.08 0.98 -31.42
C LYS A 603 -12.32 2.18 -30.55
N ASN A 604 -13.60 2.53 -30.32
CA ASN A 604 -13.99 3.50 -29.32
C ASN A 604 -14.35 2.76 -28.04
N CYS A 605 -14.07 3.36 -26.90
CA CYS A 605 -14.44 2.81 -25.61
C CYS A 605 -14.89 3.89 -24.62
N SER A 606 -15.81 3.50 -23.74
CA SER A 606 -16.18 4.25 -22.54
C SER A 606 -15.88 3.43 -21.29
N GLU A 607 -15.79 4.10 -20.16
CA GLU A 607 -15.62 3.43 -18.86
C GLU A 607 -16.76 2.45 -18.60
N ASP A 608 -18.01 2.86 -18.87
CA ASP A 608 -19.21 2.03 -18.71
C ASP A 608 -19.17 0.77 -19.55
N GLU A 609 -18.68 0.85 -20.78
CA GLU A 609 -18.53 -0.30 -21.67
C GLU A 609 -17.46 -1.26 -21.15
N LEU A 610 -16.30 -0.74 -20.74
CA LEU A 610 -15.24 -1.56 -20.16
C LEU A 610 -15.68 -2.26 -18.87
N VAL A 611 -16.44 -1.59 -18.02
CA VAL A 611 -17.00 -2.19 -16.80
C VAL A 611 -17.99 -3.32 -17.13
N LYS A 612 -18.82 -3.14 -18.15
CA LYS A 612 -19.86 -4.13 -18.51
C LYS A 612 -19.32 -5.32 -19.30
N THR A 613 -18.40 -5.09 -20.20
CA THR A 613 -17.99 -6.06 -21.21
C THR A 613 -16.54 -6.49 -21.11
N GLY A 614 -15.72 -5.81 -20.35
CA GLY A 614 -14.30 -5.93 -20.08
C GLY A 614 -13.52 -7.03 -20.83
N ALA A 615 -13.67 -8.28 -20.39
CA ALA A 615 -12.97 -9.42 -21.02
C ALA A 615 -13.36 -9.61 -22.49
N ASN A 616 -14.64 -9.50 -22.81
CA ASN A 616 -15.13 -9.71 -24.17
C ASN A 616 -14.69 -8.57 -25.12
N TRP A 617 -14.62 -7.35 -24.60
CA TRP A 617 -14.17 -6.20 -25.39
C TRP A 617 -12.75 -6.36 -25.91
N PHE A 618 -11.84 -6.83 -25.04
CA PHE A 618 -10.46 -7.14 -25.43
C PHE A 618 -10.39 -8.44 -26.25
N ALA A 619 -11.26 -9.41 -25.98
CA ALA A 619 -11.35 -10.67 -26.69
C ALA A 619 -11.57 -10.47 -28.18
N ASP A 620 -12.52 -9.61 -28.52
CA ASP A 620 -12.86 -9.30 -29.91
C ASP A 620 -11.75 -8.54 -30.64
N MET A 621 -10.86 -7.88 -29.89
CA MET A 621 -9.76 -7.12 -30.43
C MET A 621 -8.49 -7.95 -30.67
N LEU A 622 -8.26 -8.92 -29.79
CA LEU A 622 -7.04 -9.71 -29.74
C LEU A 622 -7.39 -11.19 -29.83
N ASP A 623 -7.03 -11.84 -30.91
CA ASP A 623 -7.28 -13.29 -31.14
C ASP A 623 -6.38 -14.13 -30.19
N SER A 624 -6.68 -14.12 -28.90
CA SER A 624 -5.92 -14.82 -27.86
C SER A 624 -6.62 -16.11 -27.43
N PRO A 625 -5.87 -17.21 -27.26
CA PRO A 625 -6.42 -18.47 -26.72
C PRO A 625 -7.14 -18.33 -25.37
N LEU A 626 -6.79 -17.31 -24.58
CA LEU A 626 -7.37 -17.04 -23.28
C LEU A 626 -8.85 -16.63 -23.35
N HIS A 627 -9.36 -16.17 -24.52
CA HIS A 627 -10.76 -15.79 -24.72
C HIS A 627 -11.71 -16.97 -24.75
N GLN A 628 -11.21 -18.12 -25.05
CA GLN A 628 -12.01 -19.35 -25.05
C GLN A 628 -12.46 -19.77 -23.64
N TRP A 629 -11.91 -19.09 -22.60
CA TRP A 629 -12.22 -19.33 -21.20
C TRP A 629 -13.24 -18.32 -20.68
N GLN A 630 -14.47 -18.76 -20.51
CA GLN A 630 -15.55 -17.94 -20.05
C GLN A 630 -15.78 -18.08 -18.55
N SER A 631 -15.99 -16.98 -17.89
CA SER A 631 -16.31 -16.88 -16.48
C SER A 631 -17.41 -15.81 -16.26
N PRO A 632 -18.36 -16.04 -15.34
CA PRO A 632 -19.38 -15.04 -15.02
C PRO A 632 -18.84 -13.78 -14.34
N ARG A 633 -17.61 -13.87 -13.79
CA ARG A 633 -16.89 -12.75 -13.17
C ARG A 633 -15.45 -12.72 -13.67
N SER A 634 -14.76 -11.62 -13.44
CA SER A 634 -13.34 -11.50 -13.77
C SER A 634 -12.50 -12.50 -12.99
N VAL A 635 -11.63 -13.22 -13.69
CA VAL A 635 -10.60 -14.08 -13.12
C VAL A 635 -9.27 -13.74 -13.76
N ILE A 636 -8.20 -13.83 -12.99
CA ILE A 636 -6.86 -13.58 -13.53
C ILE A 636 -6.41 -14.83 -14.27
N LYS A 637 -5.95 -14.64 -15.52
CA LYS A 637 -5.45 -15.71 -16.37
C LYS A 637 -4.06 -15.35 -16.88
N SER A 638 -3.10 -16.26 -16.80
CA SER A 638 -1.77 -16.09 -17.39
C SER A 638 -1.38 -17.33 -18.16
N LEU A 639 -1.01 -17.15 -19.42
CA LEU A 639 -0.46 -18.20 -20.28
C LEU A 639 1.05 -18.01 -20.33
N ARG A 640 1.78 -19.09 -20.04
CA ARG A 640 3.23 -19.10 -20.00
C ARG A 640 3.79 -20.21 -20.85
N ILE A 641 5.03 -20.05 -21.30
CA ILE A 641 5.69 -20.99 -22.17
C ILE A 641 7.02 -21.46 -21.58
N ASN A 642 7.27 -22.75 -21.64
CA ASN A 642 8.59 -23.26 -21.39
C ASN A 642 9.46 -23.10 -22.65
N PRO A 643 10.53 -22.28 -22.60
CA PRO A 643 11.33 -21.96 -23.79
C PRO A 643 12.09 -23.17 -24.34
N GLN A 644 12.32 -24.22 -23.54
CA GLN A 644 13.08 -25.41 -23.94
C GLN A 644 12.26 -26.40 -24.73
N ASN A 645 11.00 -26.62 -24.33
CA ASN A 645 10.15 -27.67 -24.93
C ASN A 645 8.84 -27.12 -25.50
N GLN A 646 8.61 -25.81 -25.45
CA GLN A 646 7.41 -25.14 -25.95
C GLN A 646 6.10 -25.59 -25.26
N GLU A 647 6.21 -26.24 -24.12
CA GLU A 647 5.05 -26.60 -23.31
C GLU A 647 4.42 -25.33 -22.74
N LYS A 648 3.08 -25.24 -22.79
CA LYS A 648 2.34 -24.09 -22.26
C LYS A 648 1.76 -24.42 -20.89
N LEU A 649 1.78 -23.42 -20.00
CA LEU A 649 1.20 -23.47 -18.67
C LEU A 649 0.15 -22.38 -18.55
N LEU A 650 -1.06 -22.75 -18.15
CA LEU A 650 -2.12 -21.80 -17.83
C LEU A 650 -2.26 -21.70 -16.31
N VAL A 651 -2.16 -20.50 -15.79
CA VAL A 651 -2.45 -20.15 -14.39
C VAL A 651 -3.75 -19.37 -14.35
N ILE A 652 -4.68 -19.79 -13.49
CA ILE A 652 -5.95 -19.10 -13.26
C ILE A 652 -6.07 -18.82 -11.77
N ILE A 653 -6.42 -17.58 -11.41
CA ILE A 653 -6.59 -17.16 -10.04
C ILE A 653 -8.01 -16.63 -9.88
N ASN A 654 -8.75 -17.18 -8.91
CA ASN A 654 -10.03 -16.63 -8.45
C ASN A 654 -9.74 -15.53 -7.42
N PRO A 655 -9.96 -14.25 -7.76
CA PRO A 655 -9.68 -13.16 -6.83
C PRO A 655 -10.83 -12.89 -5.85
N HIS A 656 -11.95 -13.62 -5.93
CA HIS A 656 -13.17 -13.38 -5.19
C HIS A 656 -13.29 -14.22 -3.93
N ASP A 657 -14.07 -13.77 -2.97
CA ASP A 657 -14.40 -14.53 -1.75
C ASP A 657 -15.49 -15.60 -1.99
N ASP A 658 -16.02 -15.69 -3.22
CA ASP A 658 -16.98 -16.71 -3.65
C ASP A 658 -16.35 -17.70 -4.62
N PRO A 659 -16.87 -18.94 -4.72
CA PRO A 659 -16.45 -19.89 -5.74
C PRO A 659 -16.92 -19.42 -7.13
N ILE A 660 -16.08 -19.68 -8.14
CA ILE A 660 -16.36 -19.31 -9.54
C ILE A 660 -16.30 -20.53 -10.43
N GLU A 661 -17.35 -20.75 -11.23
CA GLU A 661 -17.37 -21.73 -12.30
C GLU A 661 -16.74 -21.12 -13.58
N ILE A 662 -15.77 -21.78 -14.14
CA ILE A 662 -15.11 -21.42 -15.40
C ILE A 662 -15.44 -22.48 -16.43
N THR A 663 -15.92 -22.07 -17.59
CA THR A 663 -16.11 -22.94 -18.75
C THR A 663 -14.97 -22.75 -19.73
N ALA A 664 -14.30 -23.82 -20.13
CA ALA A 664 -13.13 -23.75 -20.99
C ALA A 664 -13.10 -24.89 -21.99
N PRO A 665 -12.51 -24.69 -23.18
CA PRO A 665 -12.06 -25.80 -23.98
C PRO A 665 -10.90 -26.51 -23.23
N TYR A 666 -10.79 -27.80 -23.46
CA TYR A 666 -9.99 -28.74 -22.69
C TYR A 666 -8.54 -28.27 -22.45
N PHE A 667 -8.14 -28.17 -21.19
CA PHE A 667 -6.76 -28.17 -20.71
C PHE A 667 -6.55 -29.42 -19.85
N GLY A 668 -5.33 -29.96 -19.83
CA GLY A 668 -4.99 -31.16 -19.08
C GLY A 668 -5.29 -31.09 -17.58
N ALA A 669 -4.97 -32.15 -16.86
CA ALA A 669 -5.17 -32.19 -15.41
C ALA A 669 -4.46 -31.02 -14.70
N PRO A 670 -5.04 -30.47 -13.62
CA PRO A 670 -4.38 -29.46 -12.81
C PRO A 670 -3.11 -30.03 -12.18
N LEU A 671 -2.09 -29.17 -12.04
CA LEU A 671 -0.89 -29.53 -11.31
C LEU A 671 -1.17 -29.57 -9.81
N PRO A 672 -0.71 -30.62 -9.10
CA PRO A 672 -0.78 -30.64 -7.64
C PRO A 672 0.09 -29.49 -7.07
N GLN A 673 -0.42 -28.83 -6.03
CA GLN A 673 0.25 -27.73 -5.36
C GLN A 673 0.66 -28.14 -3.93
N PRO A 674 1.83 -27.68 -3.45
CA PRO A 674 2.21 -27.89 -2.06
C PRO A 674 1.44 -26.91 -1.11
N PRO A 675 1.16 -27.33 0.12
CA PRO A 675 1.12 -28.74 0.51
C PRO A 675 0.06 -29.47 -0.31
N GLU A 676 0.21 -30.78 -0.54
CA GLU A 676 -0.54 -31.63 -1.49
C GLU A 676 -2.08 -31.72 -1.27
N HIS A 677 -2.65 -30.77 -0.54
CA HIS A 677 -4.01 -30.79 -0.02
C HIS A 677 -4.98 -29.93 -0.85
N CYS A 678 -4.57 -29.41 -2.01
CA CYS A 678 -5.46 -28.62 -2.86
C CYS A 678 -6.01 -29.50 -4.00
N ALA A 679 -7.05 -30.26 -3.75
CA ALA A 679 -7.82 -30.91 -4.81
C ALA A 679 -8.83 -29.91 -5.39
N MET A 680 -8.90 -29.81 -6.72
CA MET A 680 -9.92 -29.06 -7.43
C MET A 680 -10.97 -30.01 -7.98
N GLU A 681 -12.23 -29.59 -7.94
CA GLU A 681 -13.31 -30.32 -8.59
C GLU A 681 -13.35 -29.91 -10.08
N ILE A 682 -13.07 -30.87 -10.97
CA ILE A 682 -13.19 -30.68 -12.41
C ILE A 682 -14.41 -31.49 -12.87
N ILE A 683 -15.43 -30.79 -13.38
CA ILE A 683 -16.61 -31.41 -13.96
C ILE A 683 -16.46 -31.34 -15.47
N THR A 684 -16.42 -32.50 -16.15
CA THR A 684 -16.37 -32.57 -17.61
C THR A 684 -17.71 -32.98 -18.20
N GLU A 685 -18.28 -32.14 -19.06
CA GLU A 685 -19.37 -32.52 -19.96
C GLU A 685 -18.87 -32.44 -21.42
N LYS A 686 -19.08 -33.49 -22.21
CA LYS A 686 -18.80 -33.62 -23.66
C LYS A 686 -18.11 -32.39 -24.30
N ASP A 687 -16.80 -32.43 -24.42
CA ASP A 687 -15.93 -31.43 -25.10
C ASP A 687 -15.81 -30.06 -24.43
N ILE A 688 -16.49 -29.77 -23.32
CA ILE A 688 -16.38 -28.55 -22.53
C ILE A 688 -16.05 -28.96 -21.10
N SER A 689 -14.95 -28.44 -20.57
CA SER A 689 -14.58 -28.63 -19.18
C SER A 689 -15.10 -27.48 -18.34
N LYS A 690 -15.83 -27.79 -17.27
CA LYS A 690 -16.21 -26.85 -16.24
C LYS A 690 -15.25 -27.02 -15.06
N VAL A 691 -14.67 -25.91 -14.61
CA VAL A 691 -13.78 -25.89 -13.48
C VAL A 691 -14.40 -25.01 -12.41
N LEU A 692 -14.68 -25.60 -11.26
CA LEU A 692 -15.09 -24.82 -10.08
C LEU A 692 -13.84 -24.43 -9.29
N LEU A 693 -13.56 -23.14 -9.25
CA LEU A 693 -12.49 -22.57 -8.43
C LEU A 693 -13.06 -22.15 -7.09
N ALA A 694 -12.53 -22.70 -6.01
CA ALA A 694 -12.85 -22.25 -4.66
C ALA A 694 -12.51 -20.76 -4.46
N PRO A 695 -13.06 -20.10 -3.43
CA PRO A 695 -12.72 -18.73 -3.07
C PRO A 695 -11.20 -18.53 -2.97
N ARG A 696 -10.71 -17.46 -3.58
CA ARG A 696 -9.28 -17.10 -3.53
C ARG A 696 -8.30 -18.20 -4.00
N ALA A 697 -8.76 -19.20 -4.75
CA ALA A 697 -7.95 -20.32 -5.21
C ALA A 697 -7.14 -19.98 -6.46
N THR A 698 -5.98 -20.63 -6.58
CA THR A 698 -5.13 -20.61 -7.76
C THR A 698 -5.13 -21.98 -8.40
N ALA A 699 -5.41 -22.06 -9.70
CA ALA A 699 -5.36 -23.27 -10.49
C ALA A 699 -4.26 -23.20 -11.55
N ILE A 700 -3.57 -24.29 -11.79
CA ILE A 700 -2.45 -24.35 -12.72
C ILE A 700 -2.63 -25.58 -13.61
N PHE A 701 -2.65 -25.37 -14.93
CA PHE A 701 -2.89 -26.42 -15.91
C PHE A 701 -1.74 -26.50 -16.92
N ARG A 702 -1.31 -27.71 -17.28
CA ARG A 702 -0.46 -27.91 -18.44
C ARG A 702 -1.31 -28.04 -19.69
N HIS A 703 -0.94 -27.31 -20.74
CA HIS A 703 -1.56 -27.47 -22.05
C HIS A 703 -0.99 -28.71 -22.75
N GLN A 704 -1.86 -29.67 -23.03
CA GLN A 704 -1.51 -30.82 -23.82
C GLN A 704 -2.11 -30.68 -25.22
N LYS A 705 -1.27 -30.76 -26.27
CA LYS A 705 -1.78 -30.89 -27.63
C LYS A 705 -2.63 -32.19 -27.71
N SER A 706 -3.89 -31.99 -28.00
CA SER A 706 -4.95 -32.93 -28.37
C SER A 706 -4.51 -34.42 -28.44
N THR A 707 -4.70 -35.12 -27.36
CA THR A 707 -5.19 -36.52 -27.38
C THR A 707 -6.35 -36.55 -26.42
N SER A 708 -7.48 -37.06 -26.86
CA SER A 708 -8.70 -37.19 -26.06
C SER A 708 -8.45 -38.04 -24.81
N ILE A 709 -7.86 -37.41 -23.80
CA ILE A 709 -7.82 -38.04 -22.49
C ILE A 709 -9.24 -37.83 -21.92
N LYS A 710 -10.01 -38.87 -21.82
CA LYS A 710 -11.19 -38.91 -20.98
C LYS A 710 -10.72 -38.68 -19.54
N ILE A 711 -10.77 -37.46 -19.04
CA ILE A 711 -10.74 -37.25 -17.61
C ILE A 711 -12.11 -37.68 -17.13
N ASN A 712 -12.17 -38.89 -16.60
CA ASN A 712 -13.31 -39.25 -15.78
C ASN A 712 -13.22 -38.37 -14.56
N SER A 713 -14.15 -37.42 -14.42
CA SER A 713 -14.30 -36.68 -13.17
C SER A 713 -14.43 -37.70 -12.04
N PRO A 714 -13.58 -37.64 -11.04
CA PRO A 714 -13.70 -38.58 -9.94
C PRO A 714 -15.08 -38.44 -9.35
N THR A 715 -15.88 -39.52 -9.41
CA THR A 715 -17.16 -39.53 -8.67
C THR A 715 -16.86 -39.72 -7.20
N TYR A 716 -17.34 -38.77 -6.39
CA TYR A 716 -17.21 -38.86 -4.95
C TYR A 716 -18.54 -39.21 -4.30
N ARG A 717 -18.49 -40.21 -3.43
CA ARG A 717 -19.57 -40.42 -2.46
C ARG A 717 -19.32 -39.55 -1.23
N THR A 718 -20.31 -38.76 -0.82
CA THR A 718 -20.24 -37.94 0.40
C THR A 718 -20.71 -38.75 1.60
N ILE A 719 -19.92 -38.72 2.68
CA ILE A 719 -20.30 -39.26 3.97
C ILE A 719 -20.41 -38.08 4.93
N THR A 720 -21.62 -37.88 5.49
CA THR A 720 -21.85 -36.88 6.55
C THR A 720 -21.52 -37.49 7.93
N PRO A 721 -21.13 -36.66 8.89
CA PRO A 721 -20.88 -37.18 10.24
C PRO A 721 -22.18 -37.63 10.92
N GLU A 722 -22.11 -38.71 11.74
CA GLU A 722 -23.23 -39.16 12.60
C GLU A 722 -23.43 -38.25 13.80
N LYS A 723 -22.33 -37.74 14.33
CA LYS A 723 -22.33 -36.85 15.50
C LYS A 723 -21.21 -35.81 15.34
N CYS A 724 -21.55 -34.56 15.61
CA CYS A 724 -20.58 -33.49 15.76
C CYS A 724 -20.78 -32.78 17.08
N GLN A 725 -19.65 -32.43 17.69
CA GLN A 725 -19.59 -31.64 18.93
C GLN A 725 -18.60 -30.51 18.76
N TRP A 726 -18.78 -29.45 19.53
CA TRP A 726 -17.90 -28.29 19.48
C TRP A 726 -17.73 -27.66 20.86
N ARG A 727 -16.65 -26.91 21.06
CA ARG A 727 -16.44 -26.01 22.18
C ARG A 727 -15.44 -24.92 21.79
N ILE A 728 -15.53 -23.77 22.42
CA ILE A 728 -14.45 -22.78 22.38
C ILE A 728 -13.47 -23.12 23.50
N ALA A 729 -12.22 -23.39 23.20
CA ALA A 729 -11.21 -23.82 24.19
C ALA A 729 -10.32 -22.64 24.65
N GLY A 730 -10.11 -21.61 23.83
CA GLY A 730 -9.35 -20.41 24.17
C GLY A 730 -10.12 -19.41 25.03
N ASP A 731 -9.44 -18.46 25.64
CA ASP A 731 -10.05 -17.36 26.39
C ASP A 731 -10.96 -16.49 25.52
N ASN A 732 -11.94 -15.85 26.15
CA ASN A 732 -12.70 -14.78 25.50
C ASN A 732 -11.96 -13.46 25.68
N PHE A 733 -12.18 -12.58 24.69
CA PHE A 733 -11.64 -11.22 24.67
C PHE A 733 -12.75 -10.24 24.39
N TRP A 734 -12.64 -9.05 24.97
CA TRP A 734 -13.59 -7.97 24.72
C TRP A 734 -12.92 -6.62 24.86
N ASN A 735 -12.96 -5.83 23.80
CA ASN A 735 -12.55 -4.43 23.84
C ASN A 735 -13.58 -3.62 24.64
N VAL A 736 -13.14 -2.90 25.64
CA VAL A 736 -14.00 -1.98 26.39
C VAL A 736 -14.37 -0.79 25.50
N LYS A 737 -15.57 -0.85 24.92
CA LYS A 737 -16.02 0.08 23.86
C LYS A 737 -16.70 1.33 24.39
N LYS A 738 -17.23 1.29 25.61
CA LYS A 738 -18.03 2.37 26.20
C LYS A 738 -17.68 2.54 27.68
N GLY A 739 -17.59 3.79 28.09
CA GLY A 739 -17.32 4.21 29.46
C GLY A 739 -17.54 5.71 29.63
N ASN A 740 -17.27 6.22 30.81
CA ASN A 740 -17.28 7.65 31.09
C ASN A 740 -15.85 8.11 31.34
N LEU A 741 -15.48 9.22 30.73
CA LEU A 741 -14.22 9.91 30.93
C LEU A 741 -14.46 11.23 31.62
N HIS A 742 -13.68 11.53 32.63
CA HIS A 742 -13.69 12.80 33.33
C HIS A 742 -12.28 13.39 33.37
N LEU A 743 -12.16 14.60 32.83
CA LEU A 743 -10.96 15.41 32.94
C LEU A 743 -11.27 16.57 33.88
N GLU A 744 -10.40 16.83 34.85
CA GLU A 744 -10.59 17.82 35.94
C GLU A 744 -11.11 19.19 35.51
N SER A 745 -10.87 19.62 34.30
CA SER A 745 -11.31 20.92 33.76
C SER A 745 -12.53 20.85 32.83
N HIS A 746 -13.15 19.68 32.64
CA HIS A 746 -14.26 19.49 31.69
C HIS A 746 -15.36 18.59 32.29
N THR A 747 -16.58 18.78 31.81
CA THR A 747 -17.73 17.93 32.14
C THR A 747 -17.48 16.48 31.67
N GLN A 748 -18.13 15.52 32.35
CA GLN A 748 -18.13 14.12 31.93
C GLN A 748 -18.43 13.97 30.43
N ILE A 749 -17.53 13.33 29.71
CA ILE A 749 -17.71 13.04 28.29
C ILE A 749 -17.95 11.54 28.15
N PRO A 750 -19.18 11.10 27.79
CA PRO A 750 -19.39 9.70 27.46
C PRO A 750 -18.58 9.37 26.21
N PHE A 751 -17.74 8.35 26.29
CA PHE A 751 -17.05 7.89 25.10
C PHE A 751 -17.69 6.63 24.55
N ALA A 752 -17.92 6.62 23.25
CA ALA A 752 -18.22 5.44 22.45
C ALA A 752 -17.03 5.23 21.48
N THR A 753 -17.03 4.10 20.82
CA THR A 753 -15.94 3.66 19.91
C THR A 753 -15.45 4.74 18.92
N LYS A 754 -16.35 5.65 18.50
CA LYS A 754 -15.98 6.83 17.67
C LYS A 754 -15.27 7.92 18.44
N ALA A 755 -15.43 7.96 19.74
CA ALA A 755 -14.88 9.00 20.61
C ALA A 755 -13.52 8.61 21.21
N VAL A 756 -13.03 7.40 21.02
CA VAL A 756 -11.62 7.11 21.30
C VAL A 756 -10.73 8.02 20.48
N SER A 757 -11.10 8.36 19.24
CA SER A 757 -10.44 9.42 18.50
C SER A 757 -10.60 10.82 19.13
N ALA A 758 -11.65 11.12 19.87
CA ALA A 758 -11.84 12.38 20.57
C ALA A 758 -11.16 12.45 21.95
N LEU A 759 -10.84 11.31 22.54
CA LEU A 759 -9.95 11.23 23.72
C LEU A 759 -8.53 11.69 23.42
N TRP A 760 -8.12 11.58 22.18
CA TRP A 760 -6.83 12.03 21.70
C TRP A 760 -6.76 13.55 21.57
N THR A 761 -7.89 14.21 21.47
CA THR A 761 -8.00 15.63 21.26
C THR A 761 -8.36 16.35 22.55
N LEU A 762 -7.47 16.33 23.51
CA LEU A 762 -7.45 17.41 24.51
C LEU A 762 -7.07 18.75 23.84
N THR A 763 -6.63 18.71 22.60
CA THR A 763 -6.47 19.85 21.69
C THR A 763 -7.34 19.66 20.45
N PRO A 764 -8.18 20.65 20.07
CA PRO A 764 -9.18 20.50 19.00
C PRO A 764 -8.65 20.20 17.59
N ASN A 765 -7.35 20.19 17.37
CA ASN A 765 -6.72 20.09 16.04
C ASN A 765 -5.70 18.97 15.87
N ALA A 766 -5.56 18.03 16.83
CA ALA A 766 -4.60 16.94 16.69
C ALA A 766 -5.10 15.89 15.70
N THR A 767 -4.52 15.85 14.53
CA THR A 767 -4.79 14.83 13.52
C THR A 767 -4.13 13.48 13.84
N HIS A 768 -3.05 13.52 14.67
CA HIS A 768 -2.33 12.32 15.13
C HIS A 768 -1.86 12.50 16.59
N PRO A 769 -2.48 11.80 17.53
CA PRO A 769 -2.14 11.91 18.95
C PRO A 769 -0.71 11.52 19.30
N GLN A 770 -0.07 10.65 18.50
CA GLN A 770 1.33 10.26 18.68
C GLN A 770 2.31 11.43 18.63
N PHE A 771 1.93 12.53 17.98
CA PHE A 771 2.82 13.65 17.70
C PHE A 771 2.37 14.96 18.38
N ASP A 772 1.30 14.91 19.18
CA ASP A 772 0.82 16.08 19.90
C ASP A 772 1.45 16.17 21.30
N TYR A 773 2.68 16.66 21.33
CA TYR A 773 3.44 16.88 22.57
C TYR A 773 3.22 18.26 23.19
N HIS A 774 2.15 18.97 22.82
CA HIS A 774 1.90 20.28 23.43
C HIS A 774 1.70 20.15 24.93
N PRO A 775 2.54 20.83 25.74
CA PRO A 775 2.41 20.77 27.20
C PRO A 775 1.07 21.38 27.61
N LEU A 776 0.39 20.73 28.54
CA LEU A 776 -0.77 21.31 29.17
C LEU A 776 -0.33 22.44 30.09
N PRO A 777 -1.18 23.48 30.29
CA PRO A 777 -0.85 24.62 31.17
C PRO A 777 -0.60 24.19 32.64
N ARG A 778 -1.08 22.99 33.01
CA ARG A 778 -0.85 22.34 34.30
C ARG A 778 -1.10 20.85 34.16
N GLN A 779 -0.66 20.08 35.14
CA GLN A 779 -1.07 18.69 35.27
C GLN A 779 -2.57 18.60 35.50
N LEU A 780 -3.24 17.71 34.79
CA LEU A 780 -4.67 17.47 34.89
C LEU A 780 -4.95 16.04 35.36
N LYS A 781 -5.91 15.87 36.25
CA LYS A 781 -6.39 14.56 36.66
C LYS A 781 -7.32 14.00 35.60
N LEU A 782 -7.05 12.76 35.19
CA LEU A 782 -7.83 11.98 34.23
C LEU A 782 -8.43 10.79 34.96
N GLU A 783 -9.75 10.64 34.88
CA GLU A 783 -10.47 9.49 35.41
C GLU A 783 -11.33 8.84 34.33
N ALA A 784 -11.32 7.52 34.27
CA ALA A 784 -12.17 6.76 33.37
C ALA A 784 -12.92 5.68 34.13
N THR A 785 -14.20 5.49 33.84
CA THR A 785 -15.04 4.48 34.49
C THR A 785 -15.77 3.63 33.44
N PHE A 786 -15.75 2.32 33.68
CA PHE A 786 -16.33 1.33 32.79
C PHE A 786 -17.28 0.43 33.60
N PRO A 787 -18.61 0.68 33.53
CA PRO A 787 -19.57 -0.15 34.23
C PRO A 787 -19.77 -1.50 33.54
N LEU A 788 -19.83 -2.56 34.33
CA LEU A 788 -20.11 -3.93 33.87
C LEU A 788 -20.94 -4.70 34.89
N HIS A 789 -21.56 -5.78 34.45
CA HIS A 789 -22.40 -6.63 35.30
C HIS A 789 -21.98 -8.09 35.14
N LEU A 790 -21.71 -8.77 36.24
CA LEU A 790 -21.51 -10.22 36.26
C LEU A 790 -22.84 -10.91 36.55
N ASN A 791 -23.41 -11.58 35.54
CA ASN A 791 -24.66 -12.35 35.74
C ASN A 791 -24.43 -13.54 36.71
N THR A 792 -23.23 -14.11 36.63
CA THR A 792 -22.80 -15.24 37.47
C THR A 792 -21.36 -15.03 37.91
N ILE A 793 -20.90 -15.81 38.88
CA ILE A 793 -19.48 -15.83 39.27
C ILE A 793 -18.67 -16.41 38.09
N ILE A 794 -17.70 -15.63 37.61
CA ILE A 794 -16.77 -16.07 36.56
C ILE A 794 -15.44 -16.49 37.15
N PRO A 795 -14.75 -17.52 36.59
CA PRO A 795 -13.53 -18.08 37.17
C PRO A 795 -12.32 -17.14 37.08
N SER A 796 -12.21 -16.36 36.00
CA SER A 796 -11.10 -15.44 35.75
C SER A 796 -11.52 -14.24 34.91
N LEU A 797 -10.95 -13.08 35.23
CA LEU A 797 -11.04 -11.87 34.47
C LEU A 797 -9.77 -11.06 34.68
N SER A 798 -9.17 -10.62 33.58
CA SER A 798 -8.00 -9.77 33.59
C SER A 798 -8.24 -8.60 32.65
N LEU A 799 -7.65 -7.44 32.98
CA LEU A 799 -7.58 -6.29 32.12
C LEU A 799 -6.21 -6.25 31.48
N ILE A 800 -6.17 -6.20 30.16
CA ILE A 800 -4.94 -6.09 29.37
C ILE A 800 -4.84 -4.69 28.79
N LEU A 801 -3.69 -4.10 28.98
CA LEU A 801 -3.34 -2.80 28.43
C LEU A 801 -1.95 -2.85 27.84
N ASP A 802 -1.77 -2.10 26.78
CA ASP A 802 -0.45 -1.83 26.26
C ASP A 802 0.37 -1.00 27.27
N LEU A 803 1.67 -1.28 27.37
CA LEU A 803 2.55 -0.61 28.33
C LEU A 803 2.60 0.92 28.13
N ASP A 804 2.58 1.36 26.89
CA ASP A 804 2.73 2.77 26.50
C ASP A 804 1.37 3.44 26.21
N SER A 805 0.25 2.70 26.35
CA SER A 805 -1.10 3.20 26.05
C SER A 805 -1.74 4.00 27.18
N MET A 806 -1.05 4.13 28.30
CA MET A 806 -1.56 4.76 29.52
C MET A 806 -0.61 5.84 30.02
N PRO A 807 -1.13 6.89 30.66
CA PRO A 807 -0.28 7.85 31.37
C PRO A 807 0.58 7.15 32.42
N ARG A 808 1.80 7.61 32.59
CA ARG A 808 2.68 7.10 33.66
C ARG A 808 2.00 7.26 35.03
N GLY A 809 2.03 6.20 35.85
CA GLY A 809 1.41 6.20 37.17
C GLY A 809 -0.11 6.04 37.14
N ALA A 810 -0.70 5.64 36.02
CA ALA A 810 -2.11 5.26 35.95
C ALA A 810 -2.38 4.08 36.90
N ARG A 811 -3.43 4.23 37.74
CA ARG A 811 -3.88 3.20 38.65
C ARG A 811 -5.24 2.70 38.23
N TRP A 812 -5.45 1.39 38.31
CA TRP A 812 -6.71 0.75 37.99
C TRP A 812 -7.35 0.14 39.19
N PHE A 813 -8.65 0.20 39.28
CA PHE A 813 -9.43 -0.29 40.39
C PHE A 813 -10.59 -1.14 39.87
N TRP A 814 -10.87 -2.23 40.60
CA TRP A 814 -12.10 -2.99 40.49
C TRP A 814 -12.97 -2.59 41.69
N ASP A 815 -14.07 -1.89 41.42
CA ASP A 815 -14.81 -1.19 42.45
C ASP A 815 -13.87 -0.24 43.27
N GLU A 816 -13.67 -0.51 44.54
CA GLU A 816 -12.75 0.25 45.40
C GLU A 816 -11.36 -0.43 45.58
N TYR A 817 -11.17 -1.60 45.01
CA TYR A 817 -9.92 -2.37 45.12
C TYR A 817 -8.92 -1.98 44.08
N GLU A 818 -7.75 -1.47 44.48
CA GLU A 818 -6.66 -1.14 43.57
C GLU A 818 -6.02 -2.43 43.02
N LEU A 819 -6.00 -2.56 41.69
CA LEU A 819 -5.50 -3.74 41.00
C LEU A 819 -3.97 -3.66 40.84
N PRO A 820 -3.19 -4.60 41.35
CA PRO A 820 -1.79 -4.74 41.01
C PRO A 820 -1.67 -5.23 39.56
N HIS A 821 -0.61 -4.82 38.85
CA HIS A 821 -0.34 -5.30 37.53
C HIS A 821 0.92 -6.14 37.44
N THR A 822 0.96 -6.98 36.42
CA THR A 822 2.12 -7.76 36.00
C THR A 822 2.39 -7.47 34.51
N ILE A 823 3.62 -7.66 34.10
CA ILE A 823 3.98 -7.51 32.68
C ILE A 823 3.99 -8.89 32.04
N ARG A 824 3.23 -9.09 30.97
CA ARG A 824 3.13 -10.35 30.23
C ARG A 824 3.15 -10.12 28.73
N ASP A 825 3.62 -11.08 27.98
CA ASP A 825 3.55 -11.14 26.55
C ASP A 825 2.22 -11.78 26.14
N ILE A 826 1.31 -11.02 25.50
CA ILE A 826 -0.01 -11.52 25.07
C ILE A 826 -0.24 -11.23 23.59
N PHE A 827 -0.46 -9.98 23.20
CA PHE A 827 -0.58 -9.54 21.80
C PHE A 827 0.74 -8.99 21.28
N GLU A 828 1.60 -8.62 22.19
CA GLU A 828 2.90 -8.01 21.99
C GLU A 828 3.75 -8.25 23.22
N THR A 829 5.00 -7.82 23.18
CA THR A 829 5.86 -7.86 24.36
C THR A 829 5.40 -6.85 25.41
N GLN A 830 5.41 -7.24 26.68
CA GLN A 830 5.24 -6.34 27.82
C GLN A 830 3.86 -5.66 27.92
N ASN A 831 2.75 -6.40 27.72
CA ASN A 831 1.45 -5.89 28.11
C ASN A 831 1.34 -5.75 29.64
N ASN A 832 0.74 -4.65 30.11
CA ASN A 832 0.27 -4.53 31.47
C ASN A 832 -0.98 -5.39 31.68
N VAL A 833 -0.92 -6.34 32.58
CA VAL A 833 -2.04 -7.22 32.91
C VAL A 833 -2.45 -7.03 34.37
N TYR A 834 -3.70 -6.66 34.55
CA TYR A 834 -4.33 -6.46 35.86
C TYR A 834 -5.27 -7.62 36.11
N ASP A 835 -4.83 -8.61 36.87
CA ASP A 835 -5.66 -9.76 37.25
C ASP A 835 -6.63 -9.34 38.34
N ILE A 836 -7.93 -9.55 38.12
CA ILE A 836 -8.94 -9.29 39.14
C ILE A 836 -9.01 -10.51 40.07
N PRO A 837 -8.78 -10.32 41.38
CA PRO A 837 -8.86 -11.43 42.32
C PRO A 837 -10.21 -12.16 42.24
N THR A 838 -10.17 -13.49 42.13
CA THR A 838 -11.39 -14.32 41.99
C THR A 838 -12.43 -14.07 43.11
N SER A 839 -11.97 -13.71 44.31
CA SER A 839 -12.86 -13.34 45.42
C SER A 839 -13.69 -12.09 45.18
N LEU A 840 -13.28 -11.23 44.23
CA LEU A 840 -14.00 -10.01 43.85
C LEU A 840 -14.93 -10.21 42.64
N LEU A 841 -14.84 -11.32 41.91
CA LEU A 841 -15.64 -11.66 40.76
C LEU A 841 -17.01 -12.23 41.17
N THR A 842 -17.75 -11.46 41.96
CA THR A 842 -19.09 -11.84 42.46
C THR A 842 -20.19 -11.44 41.47
N ALA A 843 -21.34 -12.13 41.50
CA ALA A 843 -22.48 -11.73 40.68
C ALA A 843 -23.00 -10.36 41.14
N GLY A 844 -23.28 -9.46 40.18
CA GLY A 844 -23.74 -8.09 40.47
C GLY A 844 -23.14 -7.05 39.54
N ALA A 845 -23.46 -5.79 39.84
CA ALA A 845 -22.90 -4.64 39.16
C ALA A 845 -21.51 -4.33 39.74
N HIS A 846 -20.57 -4.08 38.84
CA HIS A 846 -19.19 -3.73 39.15
C HIS A 846 -18.74 -2.53 38.29
N GLN A 847 -17.66 -1.89 38.71
CA GLN A 847 -17.07 -0.78 38.03
C GLN A 847 -15.56 -0.98 37.90
N LEU A 848 -15.06 -0.97 36.69
CA LEU A 848 -13.64 -0.82 36.44
C LEU A 848 -13.34 0.70 36.35
N HIS A 849 -12.37 1.17 37.14
CA HIS A 849 -12.04 2.60 37.25
C HIS A 849 -10.54 2.81 37.03
N MET A 850 -10.19 3.86 36.31
CA MET A 850 -8.81 4.31 36.09
C MET A 850 -8.65 5.74 36.62
N SER A 851 -7.55 5.99 37.32
CA SER A 851 -7.13 7.31 37.76
C SER A 851 -5.68 7.57 37.35
N ALA A 852 -5.44 8.69 36.67
CA ALA A 852 -4.12 9.08 36.18
C ALA A 852 -3.95 10.60 36.20
N THR A 853 -2.70 11.06 36.05
CA THR A 853 -2.36 12.47 35.84
C THR A 853 -1.72 12.62 34.47
N ILE A 854 -2.15 13.60 33.70
CA ILE A 854 -1.61 13.90 32.36
C ILE A 854 -0.95 15.29 32.36
N GLU A 855 0.12 15.42 31.58
CA GLU A 855 0.97 16.61 31.48
C GLU A 855 0.98 17.23 30.07
N ASN A 856 0.54 16.47 29.06
CA ASN A 856 0.46 16.91 27.67
C ASN A 856 -0.68 16.22 26.92
N GLY A 857 -0.99 16.70 25.74
CA GLY A 857 -2.08 16.20 24.92
C GLY A 857 -1.87 14.80 24.33
N ALA A 858 -0.62 14.30 24.33
CA ALA A 858 -0.30 12.95 23.88
C ALA A 858 -0.51 11.88 24.94
N GLN A 859 -0.82 12.26 26.18
CA GLN A 859 -1.10 11.34 27.27
C GLN A 859 -2.61 11.09 27.40
N GLY A 860 -2.99 9.85 27.59
CA GLY A 860 -4.40 9.44 27.73
C GLY A 860 -4.53 7.93 27.60
N ILE A 861 -5.74 7.43 27.42
CA ILE A 861 -5.98 6.04 27.05
C ILE A 861 -5.81 5.91 25.55
N LEU A 862 -4.64 5.48 25.09
CA LEU A 862 -4.27 5.44 23.68
C LEU A 862 -4.85 4.23 22.95
N GLU A 863 -5.10 3.14 23.67
CA GLU A 863 -5.76 1.96 23.15
C GLU A 863 -6.92 1.55 24.04
N ARG A 864 -7.84 0.79 23.47
CA ARG A 864 -8.94 0.25 24.25
C ARG A 864 -8.41 -0.76 25.26
N PRO A 865 -8.81 -0.66 26.52
CA PRO A 865 -8.61 -1.74 27.44
C PRO A 865 -9.27 -3.02 26.93
N ILE A 866 -8.57 -4.15 27.04
CA ILE A 866 -9.07 -5.46 26.61
C ILE A 866 -9.33 -6.32 27.85
N LEU A 867 -10.56 -6.80 28.00
CA LEU A 867 -10.87 -7.83 28.99
C LEU A 867 -10.54 -9.21 28.41
N GLN A 868 -9.87 -10.03 29.18
CA GLN A 868 -9.55 -11.43 28.86
C GLN A 868 -10.02 -12.33 30.00
N GLY A 869 -10.59 -13.47 29.68
CA GLY A 869 -10.91 -14.43 30.73
C GLY A 869 -11.88 -15.53 30.33
N ASP A 870 -12.33 -16.24 31.34
CA ASP A 870 -13.21 -17.37 31.20
C ASP A 870 -14.69 -16.98 31.34
N PHE A 871 -15.18 -16.22 30.36
CA PHE A 871 -16.54 -15.68 30.34
C PHE A 871 -17.15 -15.75 28.95
N VAL A 872 -18.46 -15.49 28.88
CA VAL A 872 -19.19 -15.19 27.63
C VAL A 872 -19.83 -13.82 27.73
N ILE A 873 -20.00 -13.13 26.61
CA ILE A 873 -20.73 -11.86 26.53
C ILE A 873 -22.21 -12.16 26.44
N ALA A 874 -22.95 -11.75 27.48
CA ALA A 874 -24.41 -11.92 27.57
C ALA A 874 -25.18 -10.63 27.17
N GLY A 875 -24.49 -9.48 27.15
CA GLY A 875 -25.02 -8.18 26.71
C GLY A 875 -23.87 -7.19 26.55
N GLU A 876 -23.99 -6.29 25.57
CA GLU A 876 -22.90 -5.37 25.22
C GLU A 876 -22.96 -4.00 25.93
N TYR A 877 -24.17 -3.59 26.36
CA TYR A 877 -24.29 -2.30 27.05
C TYR A 877 -25.55 -2.20 27.95
N PRO A 878 -25.40 -2.09 29.29
CA PRO A 878 -24.13 -2.29 30.00
C PRO A 878 -23.52 -3.63 29.64
N LEU A 879 -22.21 -3.75 29.80
CA LEU A 879 -21.53 -5.01 29.51
C LEU A 879 -21.94 -6.07 30.52
N HIS A 880 -22.59 -7.13 30.05
CA HIS A 880 -22.99 -8.29 30.87
C HIS A 880 -22.09 -9.46 30.54
N LEU A 881 -21.43 -10.01 31.56
CA LEU A 881 -20.59 -11.20 31.48
C LEU A 881 -21.26 -12.35 32.21
N ASP A 882 -21.15 -13.53 31.63
CA ASP A 882 -21.65 -14.77 32.23
C ASP A 882 -20.54 -15.86 32.19
N ARG A 883 -20.71 -16.89 33.02
CA ARG A 883 -19.78 -18.02 33.09
C ARG A 883 -19.83 -18.83 31.79
N ARG A 884 -18.67 -19.12 31.22
CA ARG A 884 -18.54 -20.00 30.09
C ARG A 884 -18.73 -21.47 30.41
N SER A 885 -19.29 -22.26 29.49
CA SER A 885 -19.28 -23.70 29.54
C SER A 885 -18.05 -24.29 28.84
N HIS A 886 -17.31 -25.16 29.51
CA HIS A 886 -16.20 -25.91 28.94
C HIS A 886 -16.60 -27.26 28.36
N GLN A 887 -17.85 -27.64 28.53
CA GLN A 887 -18.37 -28.93 28.04
C GLN A 887 -18.54 -28.93 26.55
N TRP A 888 -18.32 -30.09 25.92
CA TRP A 888 -18.66 -30.33 24.54
C TRP A 888 -20.16 -30.16 24.35
N GLN A 889 -20.54 -29.39 23.32
CA GLN A 889 -21.92 -29.14 22.96
C GLN A 889 -22.24 -29.89 21.66
N ASP A 890 -23.38 -30.56 21.60
CA ASP A 890 -23.81 -31.26 20.39
C ASP A 890 -24.28 -30.26 19.33
N ALA A 891 -23.80 -30.44 18.12
CA ALA A 891 -24.27 -29.71 16.95
C ALA A 891 -25.36 -30.52 16.24
N LYS A 892 -26.47 -29.92 15.85
CA LYS A 892 -27.59 -30.59 15.17
C LYS A 892 -27.37 -30.75 13.68
N SER A 893 -27.17 -29.63 12.98
CA SER A 893 -26.93 -29.60 11.53
C SER A 893 -25.86 -28.58 11.13
N THR A 894 -25.64 -27.59 11.99
CA THR A 894 -24.64 -26.51 11.80
C THR A 894 -23.96 -26.20 13.13
N PHE A 895 -22.82 -25.55 13.07
CA PHE A 895 -22.18 -24.95 14.25
C PHE A 895 -22.65 -23.49 14.37
N PRO A 896 -22.83 -22.95 15.58
CA PRO A 896 -23.21 -21.57 15.78
C PRO A 896 -22.02 -20.64 15.43
N HIS A 897 -22.34 -19.42 15.05
CA HIS A 897 -21.34 -18.36 14.97
C HIS A 897 -20.79 -18.03 16.37
N TRP A 898 -19.49 -17.80 16.47
CA TRP A 898 -18.88 -17.51 17.78
C TRP A 898 -19.50 -16.30 18.47
N ARG A 899 -19.90 -15.30 17.69
CA ARG A 899 -20.60 -14.12 18.18
C ARG A 899 -21.94 -14.47 18.85
N GLU A 900 -22.70 -15.38 18.26
CA GLU A 900 -24.02 -15.80 18.77
C GLU A 900 -23.94 -16.51 20.11
N VAL A 901 -22.80 -17.13 20.39
CA VAL A 901 -22.53 -17.84 21.65
C VAL A 901 -21.63 -17.05 22.62
N GLY A 902 -21.54 -15.74 22.41
CA GLY A 902 -20.89 -14.81 23.35
C GLY A 902 -19.37 -14.65 23.19
N PHE A 903 -18.81 -14.99 22.01
CA PHE A 903 -17.37 -14.86 21.70
C PHE A 903 -17.10 -13.97 20.46
N PRO A 904 -17.59 -12.72 20.42
CA PRO A 904 -17.51 -11.91 19.21
C PRO A 904 -16.09 -11.49 18.80
N GLU A 905 -15.17 -11.38 19.75
CA GLU A 905 -13.79 -10.92 19.51
C GLU A 905 -12.74 -12.03 19.77
N ALA A 906 -13.17 -13.24 20.13
CA ALA A 906 -12.27 -14.36 20.32
C ALA A 906 -11.67 -14.84 19.00
N PHE A 907 -10.42 -15.26 19.04
CA PHE A 907 -9.71 -15.85 17.90
C PHE A 907 -9.31 -17.32 18.14
N GLY A 908 -9.92 -17.94 19.13
CA GLY A 908 -9.78 -19.36 19.42
C GLY A 908 -8.67 -19.72 20.40
N PRO A 909 -8.28 -20.99 20.47
CA PRO A 909 -8.78 -22.07 19.63
C PRO A 909 -10.23 -22.48 19.90
N ALA A 910 -10.95 -22.85 18.84
CA ALA A 910 -12.19 -23.62 18.91
C ALA A 910 -11.92 -25.06 18.51
N GLU A 911 -12.57 -25.97 19.15
CA GLU A 911 -12.43 -27.41 18.92
C GLU A 911 -13.75 -28.01 18.43
N TYR A 912 -13.66 -28.83 17.38
CA TYR A 912 -14.76 -29.56 16.79
C TYR A 912 -14.40 -31.03 16.75
N SER A 913 -15.34 -31.90 17.07
CA SER A 913 -15.14 -33.35 17.03
C SER A 913 -16.31 -33.99 16.26
N CYS A 914 -16.02 -34.66 15.17
CA CYS A 914 -17.01 -35.26 14.29
C CYS A 914 -16.73 -36.74 14.08
N ASP A 915 -17.74 -37.57 14.33
CA ASP A 915 -17.71 -39.02 14.16
C ASP A 915 -18.29 -39.40 12.79
N PHE A 916 -17.55 -40.14 12.00
CA PHE A 916 -17.92 -40.63 10.69
C PHE A 916 -17.94 -42.16 10.67
N ILE A 917 -18.94 -42.77 10.03
CA ILE A 917 -18.96 -44.19 9.77
C ILE A 917 -18.50 -44.48 8.36
N ILE A 918 -17.36 -45.16 8.23
CA ILE A 918 -16.83 -45.60 6.95
C ILE A 918 -17.13 -47.08 6.81
N PRO A 919 -18.04 -47.48 5.91
CA PRO A 919 -18.50 -48.89 5.85
C PRO A 919 -17.49 -49.84 5.20
N ASP A 920 -16.57 -49.32 4.37
CA ASP A 920 -15.58 -50.14 3.67
C ASP A 920 -14.39 -49.28 3.23
N LEU A 921 -13.19 -49.58 3.69
CA LEU A 921 -11.92 -48.93 3.37
C LEU A 921 -11.28 -49.37 2.06
N THR A 922 -11.83 -50.39 1.40
CA THR A 922 -11.24 -50.90 0.13
C THR A 922 -11.45 -49.94 -1.05
N THR A 923 -12.41 -49.03 -0.92
CA THR A 923 -12.79 -48.05 -1.97
C THR A 923 -12.00 -46.75 -1.86
N GLY A 924 -11.12 -46.46 -2.79
CA GLY A 924 -10.59 -45.17 -3.15
C GLY A 924 -9.83 -44.33 -2.08
N ASN A 925 -9.46 -43.10 -2.42
CA ASN A 925 -8.91 -42.12 -1.48
C ASN A 925 -10.04 -41.40 -0.75
N ILE A 926 -9.83 -41.13 0.52
CA ILE A 926 -10.79 -40.39 1.36
C ILE A 926 -10.21 -39.00 1.63
N LEU A 927 -11.00 -37.97 1.31
CA LEU A 927 -10.68 -36.57 1.57
C LEU A 927 -11.63 -36.05 2.66
N LEU A 928 -11.10 -35.32 3.63
CA LEU A 928 -11.90 -34.50 4.52
C LEU A 928 -12.12 -33.14 3.85
N GLU A 929 -13.39 -32.78 3.65
CA GLU A 929 -13.77 -31.43 3.18
C GLU A 929 -14.24 -30.62 4.38
N LEU A 930 -13.57 -29.50 4.66
CA LEU A 930 -14.03 -28.53 5.63
C LEU A 930 -14.83 -27.43 4.94
N PRO A 931 -15.85 -26.90 5.58
CA PRO A 931 -16.55 -25.70 5.10
C PRO A 931 -15.59 -24.50 5.09
N SER A 932 -15.92 -23.50 4.29
CA SER A 932 -15.15 -22.24 4.25
C SER A 932 -15.08 -21.62 5.64
N CYS A 933 -13.89 -21.24 6.06
CA CYS A 933 -13.63 -20.62 7.36
C CYS A 933 -12.38 -19.75 7.33
N ILE A 934 -12.31 -18.79 8.24
CA ILE A 934 -11.12 -17.95 8.43
C ILE A 934 -10.20 -18.63 9.45
N GLY A 935 -8.92 -18.67 9.13
CA GLY A 935 -7.89 -19.11 10.06
C GLY A 935 -7.23 -20.44 9.71
N ILE A 936 -6.52 -20.99 10.69
CA ILE A 936 -5.68 -22.19 10.57
C ILE A 936 -6.41 -23.35 11.23
N ALA A 937 -6.71 -24.39 10.47
CA ALA A 937 -7.31 -25.62 10.96
C ALA A 937 -6.24 -26.71 11.14
N LYS A 938 -6.02 -27.15 12.37
CA LYS A 938 -5.22 -28.34 12.69
C LYS A 938 -6.15 -29.54 12.78
N ILE A 939 -5.81 -30.62 12.08
CA ILE A 939 -6.64 -31.81 11.96
C ILE A 939 -5.98 -33.00 12.65
N THR A 940 -6.74 -33.72 13.45
CA THR A 940 -6.37 -35.04 13.94
C THR A 940 -7.43 -36.06 13.54
N LEU A 941 -6.99 -37.27 13.22
CA LEU A 941 -7.82 -38.42 12.88
C LEU A 941 -7.52 -39.52 13.88
N ASN A 942 -8.54 -39.98 14.58
CA ASN A 942 -8.44 -41.02 15.60
C ASN A 942 -7.31 -40.75 16.62
N GLY A 943 -7.17 -39.46 17.03
CA GLY A 943 -6.17 -38.98 17.97
C GLY A 943 -4.78 -38.74 17.40
N GLN A 944 -4.54 -39.03 16.12
CA GLN A 944 -3.26 -38.82 15.47
C GLN A 944 -3.28 -37.58 14.56
N ASN A 945 -2.20 -36.80 14.59
CA ASN A 945 -2.09 -35.58 13.79
C ASN A 945 -2.01 -35.91 12.28
N VAL A 946 -2.92 -35.33 11.48
CA VAL A 946 -2.95 -35.45 10.02
C VAL A 946 -2.23 -34.26 9.36
N GLY A 947 -2.28 -33.09 10.00
CA GLY A 947 -1.67 -31.87 9.44
C GLY A 947 -2.47 -30.62 9.74
N ARG A 948 -2.16 -29.57 8.97
CA ARG A 948 -2.85 -28.28 9.00
C ARG A 948 -3.44 -27.98 7.64
N ASN A 949 -4.52 -27.21 7.62
CA ASN A 949 -5.01 -26.55 6.43
C ASN A 949 -5.17 -25.05 6.71
N ASN A 950 -4.56 -24.23 5.88
CA ASN A 950 -4.43 -22.78 6.09
C ASN A 950 -5.28 -21.95 5.11
N TRP A 951 -5.82 -22.57 4.03
CA TRP A 951 -6.54 -21.87 2.96
C TRP A 951 -7.43 -22.82 2.13
N GLU A 952 -8.25 -22.26 1.27
CA GLU A 952 -9.10 -22.97 0.32
C GLU A 952 -8.31 -23.50 -0.91
N PRO A 953 -8.77 -24.60 -1.52
CA PRO A 953 -9.87 -25.46 -1.07
C PRO A 953 -9.47 -26.30 0.14
N ARG A 954 -10.40 -26.42 1.12
CA ARG A 954 -10.14 -27.16 2.36
C ARG A 954 -10.43 -28.64 2.22
N LEU A 955 -9.72 -29.28 1.30
CA LEU A 955 -9.78 -30.72 1.03
C LEU A 955 -8.50 -31.39 1.52
N ILE A 956 -8.60 -32.22 2.55
CA ILE A 956 -7.47 -32.80 3.24
C ILE A 956 -7.47 -34.32 3.03
N PRO A 957 -6.44 -34.91 2.40
CA PRO A 957 -6.33 -36.36 2.27
C PRO A 957 -6.17 -37.02 3.64
N LEU A 958 -7.02 -37.98 3.93
CA LEU A 958 -6.92 -38.76 5.16
C LEU A 958 -6.03 -39.97 4.91
N PRO A 959 -4.95 -40.16 5.69
CA PRO A 959 -4.06 -41.32 5.56
C PRO A 959 -4.81 -42.63 5.82
N LYS A 960 -4.87 -43.53 4.86
CA LYS A 960 -5.57 -44.82 5.01
C LYS A 960 -5.12 -45.62 6.22
N VAL A 961 -3.83 -45.54 6.58
CA VAL A 961 -3.27 -46.21 7.76
C VAL A 961 -3.89 -45.77 9.09
N LEU A 962 -4.51 -44.60 9.13
CA LEU A 962 -5.17 -44.04 10.31
C LEU A 962 -6.68 -44.29 10.32
N LEU A 963 -7.24 -44.79 9.24
CA LEU A 963 -8.66 -45.04 9.08
C LEU A 963 -9.04 -46.46 9.52
N HIS A 964 -10.25 -46.64 10.04
CA HIS A 964 -10.82 -47.93 10.43
C HIS A 964 -12.15 -48.13 9.70
N ASP A 965 -12.47 -49.39 9.42
CA ASP A 965 -13.83 -49.77 9.07
C ASP A 965 -14.74 -49.45 10.26
N GLY A 966 -15.86 -48.81 10.00
CA GLY A 966 -16.76 -48.35 11.04
C GLY A 966 -16.46 -46.93 11.50
N ARG A 967 -16.45 -46.70 12.79
CA ARG A 967 -16.35 -45.33 13.38
C ARG A 967 -14.93 -44.76 13.28
N ASN A 968 -14.84 -43.53 12.76
CA ASN A 968 -13.64 -42.71 12.77
C ASN A 968 -13.97 -41.34 13.33
N THR A 969 -13.11 -40.82 14.19
CA THR A 969 -13.28 -39.49 14.80
C THR A 969 -12.27 -38.50 14.20
N VAL A 970 -12.80 -37.46 13.58
CA VAL A 970 -12.01 -36.30 13.13
C VAL A 970 -12.15 -35.17 14.14
N GLN A 971 -11.03 -34.68 14.62
CA GLN A 971 -11.01 -33.49 15.49
C GLN A 971 -10.31 -32.34 14.72
N ILE A 972 -10.88 -31.15 14.85
CA ILE A 972 -10.42 -29.93 14.19
C ILE A 972 -10.20 -28.89 15.28
N THR A 973 -8.98 -28.37 15.38
CA THR A 973 -8.67 -27.24 16.22
C THR A 973 -8.47 -26.02 15.32
N LEU A 974 -9.36 -25.02 15.43
CA LEU A 974 -9.36 -23.84 14.58
C LEU A 974 -8.91 -22.62 15.36
N HIS A 975 -7.87 -21.95 14.84
CA HIS A 975 -7.44 -20.61 15.27
C HIS A 975 -7.95 -19.60 14.25
N GLY A 976 -8.71 -18.61 14.69
CA GLY A 976 -9.20 -17.52 13.88
C GLY A 976 -8.16 -16.40 13.68
N SER A 977 -8.62 -15.21 13.34
CA SER A 977 -7.77 -14.03 13.10
C SER A 977 -7.97 -12.96 14.19
N TRP A 978 -7.01 -12.04 14.26
CA TRP A 978 -7.09 -10.85 15.10
C TRP A 978 -8.07 -9.79 14.59
N ASN A 979 -8.71 -9.99 13.44
CA ASN A 979 -9.58 -9.00 12.83
C ASN A 979 -10.59 -8.41 13.82
N ASN A 980 -11.30 -9.26 14.56
CA ASN A 980 -12.40 -8.81 15.42
C ASN A 980 -11.96 -8.06 16.68
N ILE A 981 -10.68 -8.19 17.05
CA ILE A 981 -10.13 -7.51 18.23
C ILE A 981 -9.47 -6.18 17.89
N PHE A 982 -8.81 -6.07 16.73
CA PHE A 982 -8.06 -4.87 16.33
C PHE A 982 -8.68 -4.11 15.18
N SER A 983 -9.48 -4.73 14.29
CA SER A 983 -10.15 -4.02 13.21
C SER A 983 -11.30 -3.14 13.74
N ARG A 984 -11.39 -1.93 13.24
CA ARG A 984 -12.45 -0.98 13.59
C ARG A 984 -13.64 -1.04 12.65
N LEU A 985 -13.48 -1.62 11.46
CA LEU A 985 -14.42 -1.41 10.35
C LEU A 985 -15.18 -2.67 9.93
N ASN A 986 -14.59 -3.86 10.04
CA ASN A 986 -15.18 -5.06 9.46
C ASN A 986 -15.12 -6.24 10.43
N TYR A 987 -16.29 -6.61 11.00
CA TYR A 987 -16.42 -7.87 11.71
C TYR A 987 -16.32 -9.02 10.71
N ARG A 988 -15.58 -10.08 11.07
CA ARG A 988 -15.50 -11.32 10.31
C ARG A 988 -15.91 -12.49 11.19
N GLU A 989 -16.69 -13.39 10.60
CA GLU A 989 -17.13 -14.60 11.28
C GLU A 989 -15.95 -15.57 11.44
N ASN A 990 -15.48 -15.78 12.68
CA ASN A 990 -14.56 -16.85 13.01
C ASN A 990 -15.33 -18.15 13.27
N GLY A 991 -14.75 -19.29 12.91
CA GLY A 991 -15.32 -20.61 13.19
C GLY A 991 -15.77 -21.38 11.96
N LEU A 992 -16.11 -22.66 12.18
CA LEU A 992 -16.82 -23.47 11.19
C LEU A 992 -18.32 -23.25 11.37
N HIS A 993 -19.05 -23.03 10.28
CA HIS A 993 -20.50 -22.81 10.32
C HIS A 993 -21.29 -24.01 9.80
N GLN A 994 -20.67 -24.79 8.94
CA GLN A 994 -21.24 -26.03 8.42
C GLN A 994 -20.43 -27.22 8.92
N MET A 995 -21.03 -28.41 8.89
CA MET A 995 -20.34 -29.63 9.26
C MET A 995 -19.35 -30.05 8.19
N PRO A 996 -18.17 -30.58 8.58
CA PRO A 996 -17.24 -31.20 7.65
C PRO A 996 -17.85 -32.46 7.06
N VAL A 997 -17.44 -32.85 5.86
CA VAL A 997 -17.85 -34.10 5.20
C VAL A 997 -16.65 -34.88 4.70
N LEU A 998 -16.83 -36.19 4.52
CA LEU A 998 -15.81 -36.98 3.84
C LEU A 998 -16.25 -37.19 2.38
N ARG A 999 -15.30 -36.98 1.47
CA ARG A 999 -15.40 -37.32 0.06
C ARG A 999 -14.64 -38.60 -0.19
N VAL A 1000 -15.36 -39.65 -0.54
CA VAL A 1000 -14.81 -40.97 -0.87
C VAL A 1000 -14.76 -41.10 -2.37
N HIS A 1001 -13.58 -41.25 -2.92
CA HIS A 1001 -13.42 -41.50 -4.36
C HIS A 1001 -14.01 -42.87 -4.74
N THR A 1002 -14.97 -42.88 -5.63
CA THR A 1002 -15.49 -44.12 -6.27
C THR A 1002 -14.75 -44.34 -7.57
N PRO A 1003 -14.10 -45.52 -7.75
CA PRO A 1003 -13.29 -45.79 -8.93
C PRO A 1003 -14.08 -45.74 -10.26
#